data_5a475e424f4e311ae0627ffc110128b8
#
_entry.id   5a475e424f4e311ae0627ffc110128b8
#
_cell.length_a   1.000
_cell.length_b   1.000
_cell.length_c   1.000
_cell.angle_alpha   90.00
_cell.angle_beta   90.00
_cell.angle_gamma   90.00
#
_symmetry.space_group_name_H-M   'P 1'
#
loop_
_entity.id
_entity.type
_entity.pdbx_description
1 polymer ?
#
loop_
_entity_poly.entity_id
_entity_poly.type
_entity_poly.pdbx_seq_one_letter_code
_entity_poly.pdbx_strand_id
1 'polypeptide(L)'
;MESAEIRRRWLSFFEERGHAVVPSASLIADDPTLLLVPAGMVPFKPYFLGETKPPAPTLTSVQKCVRTPDIEEVGKTTRHGTFFQMCGNFSFGDYFKEGAIKYAWELLTSSVADGGYGLEPEKLWITVYLDDDEAEQIWRDKIGVPAERIQRLGKKDNFWSMGVPGPCGPCSEINYDRGPEFGVEGGPAVNDERYVEIWNLVFMQYERGAGDGKEDFPILGDLPSKNIDTGLGLERLAMILQGVQNMYETDTLRVVMDKATELTGVQYGAAQHTDVSLRVVADHIRTSTMLIGDGVTPGNEGRGYVLRRIMRRAIRNMRLMGATGPVVQDLINVVIETMGQQYPELITDRKRIETVALAEEAAFLKAIKGGTNILDTAVTETKAAGGTVLSGGKAFLLHDTWGFPIDLTLEMAAEQGLSVDEPGFRRLMQEQRDRAKADAKAKKTGHADMSAYREIADGSGATEFTGYATTQGESTIVGLLVNGVSAPAASEGDEVEVVLDRTPFYAEGGGQLADQGRIKLDTGAVIEIRDVQQPVPGVSVHKGSVQVGEVTVGASAYAAIDVRRRRAIARAHSATHLTHQALRDALGPTAAQAGSENSPGRFRFDFGSPNAVPGSVLTDVEQKINDVLSRELEVTAEIMSIDEAKKQGAIAEFGEKYGERVRVVTIGDFSKELCGGTHVGNTAQLGLVKLLGESSIGSGVRRVEALVGVDAYNFLAKEHTVVAQLQELVKGRPEELPEKIASMLGKLKDAEKEIEKFRAEKVLQAAAGLAQNAQDIKGVALVVGQVADGIGADDLRKLVLDVRGRIPGDRPAVVALFTVANDRPLTVIATNEAARERGLKAGDLVRTAAKTLGGGGGGKPDVAQGGGQNPAAVPEAISAVERLVVETV
;
A
#
# COMPACT_ATOMS: atom_id res chain seq x y z
N MET A 1 27.84 29.45 6.17
CA MET A 1 27.11 29.80 4.92
C MET A 1 25.81 29.01 4.91
N GLU A 2 24.64 29.64 4.62
CA GLU A 2 23.35 28.96 4.60
C GLU A 2 23.22 28.03 3.41
N SER A 3 22.41 26.97 3.55
CA SER A 3 22.18 25.95 2.50
C SER A 3 21.66 26.51 1.19
N ALA A 4 20.80 27.53 1.25
CA ALA A 4 20.29 28.23 0.08
C ALA A 4 21.41 28.95 -0.71
N GLU A 5 22.36 29.56 0.00
CA GLU A 5 23.50 30.25 -0.62
C GLU A 5 24.51 29.24 -1.22
N ILE A 6 24.72 28.09 -0.57
CA ILE A 6 25.54 26.99 -1.13
C ILE A 6 24.94 26.55 -2.47
N ARG A 7 23.63 26.28 -2.51
CA ARG A 7 22.91 25.92 -3.72
C ARG A 7 23.04 26.98 -4.82
N ARG A 8 22.83 28.23 -4.49
CA ARG A 8 22.92 29.35 -5.45
C ARG A 8 24.32 29.46 -6.06
N ARG A 9 25.37 29.39 -5.23
CA ARG A 9 26.77 29.44 -5.69
C ARG A 9 27.11 28.27 -6.60
N TRP A 10 26.68 27.06 -6.25
CA TRP A 10 26.86 25.90 -7.10
C TRP A 10 26.31 26.14 -8.51
N LEU A 11 25.04 26.49 -8.60
CA LEU A 11 24.39 26.69 -9.90
C LEU A 11 25.04 27.83 -10.70
N SER A 12 25.29 28.98 -10.07
CA SER A 12 25.96 30.15 -10.74
C SER A 12 27.37 29.78 -11.22
N PHE A 13 28.17 29.08 -10.43
CA PHE A 13 29.53 28.71 -10.80
C PHE A 13 29.60 27.88 -12.08
N PHE A 14 28.71 26.90 -12.20
CA PHE A 14 28.66 26.03 -13.38
C PHE A 14 27.94 26.67 -14.56
N GLU A 15 26.92 27.47 -14.33
CA GLU A 15 26.26 28.25 -15.39
C GLU A 15 27.23 29.24 -16.06
N GLU A 16 28.05 29.95 -15.29
CA GLU A 16 29.11 30.85 -15.79
C GLU A 16 30.17 30.12 -16.62
N ARG A 17 30.29 28.79 -16.45
CA ARG A 17 31.20 27.91 -17.20
C ARG A 17 30.52 27.14 -18.33
N GLY A 18 29.30 27.57 -18.71
CA GLY A 18 28.57 27.07 -19.87
C GLY A 18 27.71 25.84 -19.62
N HIS A 19 27.52 25.40 -18.38
CA HIS A 19 26.59 24.30 -18.07
C HIS A 19 25.14 24.80 -18.11
N ALA A 20 24.27 24.04 -18.76
CA ALA A 20 22.85 24.31 -18.70
C ALA A 20 22.28 23.87 -17.32
N VAL A 21 21.58 24.79 -16.67
CA VAL A 21 20.95 24.49 -15.38
C VAL A 21 19.68 23.69 -15.60
N VAL A 22 19.60 22.51 -14.99
CA VAL A 22 18.43 21.63 -15.05
C VAL A 22 17.74 21.58 -13.68
N PRO A 23 16.43 21.82 -13.62
CA PRO A 23 15.67 21.66 -12.36
C PRO A 23 15.78 20.26 -11.80
N SER A 24 15.60 20.12 -10.47
CA SER A 24 15.50 18.82 -9.83
C SER A 24 14.35 18.00 -10.41
N ALA A 25 14.62 16.77 -10.80
CA ALA A 25 13.57 15.81 -11.13
C ALA A 25 12.81 15.36 -9.85
N SER A 26 11.68 14.72 -10.03
CA SER A 26 10.94 14.08 -8.95
C SER A 26 11.78 12.99 -8.27
N LEU A 27 11.51 12.75 -6.98
CA LEU A 27 12.06 11.61 -6.24
C LEU A 27 11.56 10.26 -6.76
N ILE A 28 10.46 10.25 -7.51
CA ILE A 28 9.93 9.05 -8.18
C ILE A 28 10.79 8.80 -9.41
N ALA A 29 11.61 7.75 -9.34
CA ALA A 29 12.50 7.40 -10.44
C ALA A 29 11.73 6.94 -11.68
N ASP A 30 12.17 7.42 -12.84
CA ASP A 30 11.69 6.93 -14.15
C ASP A 30 12.26 5.57 -14.52
N ASP A 31 13.33 5.14 -13.85
CA ASP A 31 13.93 3.82 -14.00
C ASP A 31 13.11 2.77 -13.24
N PRO A 32 12.53 1.76 -13.91
CA PRO A 32 11.70 0.73 -13.27
C PRO A 32 12.48 -0.17 -12.30
N THR A 33 13.80 -0.14 -12.34
CA THR A 33 14.67 -0.88 -11.41
C THR A 33 14.87 -0.16 -10.08
N LEU A 34 14.50 1.12 -9.99
CA LEU A 34 14.66 1.96 -8.82
C LEU A 34 13.31 2.34 -8.21
N LEU A 35 13.20 2.28 -6.91
CA LEU A 35 12.01 2.77 -6.18
C LEU A 35 11.99 4.30 -6.10
N LEU A 36 13.13 4.90 -5.81
CA LEU A 36 13.33 6.33 -5.62
C LEU A 36 14.66 6.74 -6.24
N VAL A 37 14.87 8.02 -6.45
CA VAL A 37 16.12 8.58 -7.02
C VAL A 37 17.22 8.61 -5.95
N PRO A 38 18.27 7.74 -6.01
CA PRO A 38 19.33 7.69 -5.01
C PRO A 38 20.56 8.56 -5.33
N ALA A 39 20.64 9.14 -6.53
CA ALA A 39 21.79 9.93 -6.99
C ALA A 39 21.41 10.94 -8.06
N GLY A 40 22.20 12.00 -8.19
CA GLY A 40 21.95 13.13 -9.09
C GLY A 40 21.94 12.77 -10.58
N MET A 41 22.66 11.72 -10.97
CA MET A 41 22.78 11.28 -12.36
C MET A 41 21.58 10.46 -12.87
N VAL A 42 20.70 9.97 -11.99
CA VAL A 42 19.62 9.04 -12.37
C VAL A 42 18.72 9.60 -13.48
N PRO A 43 18.28 10.88 -13.44
CA PRO A 43 17.50 11.47 -14.54
C PRO A 43 18.26 11.56 -15.87
N PHE A 44 19.58 11.48 -15.84
CA PHE A 44 20.47 11.62 -17.00
C PHE A 44 21.02 10.29 -17.51
N LYS A 45 20.63 9.16 -16.93
CA LYS A 45 21.10 7.82 -17.32
C LYS A 45 21.00 7.56 -18.84
N PRO A 46 19.89 7.90 -19.53
CA PRO A 46 19.79 7.70 -20.98
C PRO A 46 20.83 8.50 -21.80
N TYR A 47 21.29 9.65 -21.29
CA TYR A 47 22.33 10.44 -21.95
C TYR A 47 23.71 9.79 -21.81
N PHE A 48 24.04 9.22 -20.67
CA PHE A 48 25.28 8.50 -20.45
C PHE A 48 25.38 7.24 -21.31
N LEU A 49 24.26 6.54 -21.50
CA LEU A 49 24.16 5.33 -22.33
C LEU A 49 24.09 5.66 -23.84
N GLY A 50 23.92 6.92 -24.21
CA GLY A 50 23.75 7.32 -25.60
C GLY A 50 22.39 6.96 -26.19
N GLU A 51 21.42 6.57 -25.38
CA GLU A 51 20.05 6.23 -25.80
C GLU A 51 19.30 7.47 -26.31
N THR A 52 19.59 8.62 -25.71
CA THR A 52 19.00 9.91 -26.08
C THR A 52 20.08 10.99 -26.04
N LYS A 53 19.89 12.04 -26.89
CA LYS A 53 20.81 13.17 -26.93
C LYS A 53 20.55 14.12 -25.74
N PRO A 54 21.59 14.52 -24.98
CA PRO A 54 21.41 15.50 -23.90
C PRO A 54 20.98 16.88 -24.46
N PRO A 55 20.28 17.70 -23.70
CA PRO A 55 19.84 19.04 -24.11
C PRO A 55 21.02 20.02 -24.31
N ALA A 56 22.14 19.78 -23.62
CA ALA A 56 23.41 20.48 -23.81
C ALA A 56 24.57 19.53 -23.51
N PRO A 57 25.80 19.81 -24.01
CA PRO A 57 26.98 18.97 -23.74
C PRO A 57 27.33 18.87 -22.26
N THR A 58 27.00 19.92 -21.49
CA THR A 58 27.28 20.02 -20.08
C THR A 58 26.03 20.50 -19.32
N LEU A 59 25.73 19.84 -18.19
CA LEU A 59 24.57 20.15 -17.36
C LEU A 59 25.00 20.34 -15.91
N THR A 60 24.18 21.08 -15.16
CA THR A 60 24.28 21.17 -13.69
C THR A 60 22.91 21.14 -13.05
N SER A 61 22.81 20.51 -11.88
CA SER A 61 21.57 20.46 -11.10
C SER A 61 21.85 20.35 -9.60
N VAL A 62 20.83 20.65 -8.81
CA VAL A 62 20.76 20.25 -7.39
C VAL A 62 19.56 19.33 -7.25
N GLN A 63 19.83 18.04 -7.28
CA GLN A 63 18.84 16.97 -7.36
C GLN A 63 18.38 16.51 -5.97
N LYS A 64 17.08 16.41 -5.77
CA LYS A 64 16.47 15.69 -4.63
C LYS A 64 16.84 14.22 -4.69
N CYS A 65 17.38 13.66 -3.61
CA CYS A 65 17.76 12.25 -3.52
C CYS A 65 17.24 11.62 -2.24
N VAL A 66 16.91 10.32 -2.30
CA VAL A 66 16.52 9.51 -1.15
C VAL A 66 17.28 8.18 -1.15
N ARG A 67 17.98 7.88 -0.04
CA ARG A 67 18.68 6.61 0.19
C ARG A 67 18.04 5.87 1.36
N THR A 68 17.41 4.74 1.06
CA THR A 68 16.68 3.92 2.05
C THR A 68 17.57 2.97 2.86
N PRO A 69 18.73 2.48 2.37
CA PRO A 69 19.63 1.66 3.18
C PRO A 69 20.16 2.36 4.43
N ASP A 70 20.27 3.68 4.39
CA ASP A 70 20.87 4.49 5.48
C ASP A 70 19.89 4.82 6.62
N ILE A 71 18.61 4.43 6.51
CA ILE A 71 17.55 4.75 7.50
C ILE A 71 17.95 4.35 8.93
N GLU A 72 18.61 3.21 9.11
CA GLU A 72 19.00 2.73 10.44
C GLU A 72 20.19 3.49 11.03
N GLU A 73 20.98 4.18 10.22
CA GLU A 73 22.12 4.99 10.63
C GLU A 73 21.74 6.45 10.92
N VAL A 74 20.54 6.85 10.52
CA VAL A 74 20.00 8.20 10.76
C VAL A 74 19.92 8.48 12.26
N GLY A 75 20.47 9.62 12.65
CA GLY A 75 20.54 10.08 14.05
C GLY A 75 21.74 9.53 14.84
N LYS A 76 22.32 8.41 14.42
CA LYS A 76 23.46 7.75 15.10
C LYS A 76 24.80 8.29 14.61
N THR A 77 24.95 8.48 13.31
CA THR A 77 26.13 9.05 12.69
C THR A 77 25.98 10.56 12.47
N THR A 78 27.11 11.22 12.14
CA THR A 78 27.11 12.68 11.93
C THR A 78 26.69 13.09 10.51
N ARG A 79 26.58 12.15 9.56
CA ARG A 79 26.55 12.42 8.11
C ARG A 79 25.52 11.63 7.28
N HIS A 80 24.78 10.69 7.87
CA HIS A 80 23.77 9.91 7.14
C HIS A 80 22.39 10.55 7.26
N GLY A 81 21.71 10.74 6.15
CA GLY A 81 20.34 11.23 6.05
C GLY A 81 19.57 10.45 5.00
N THR A 82 18.27 10.33 5.19
CA THR A 82 17.39 9.62 4.23
C THR A 82 17.18 10.47 2.97
N PHE A 83 16.72 11.71 3.15
CA PHE A 83 16.66 12.72 2.09
C PHE A 83 17.91 13.61 2.15
N PHE A 84 18.48 13.89 0.99
CA PHE A 84 19.56 14.85 0.84
C PHE A 84 19.53 15.51 -0.55
N GLN A 85 20.21 16.62 -0.67
CA GLN A 85 20.36 17.35 -1.92
C GLN A 85 21.75 17.06 -2.50
N MET A 86 21.75 16.52 -3.72
CA MET A 86 23.00 16.25 -4.44
C MET A 86 23.23 17.32 -5.49
N CYS A 87 24.26 18.13 -5.28
CA CYS A 87 24.76 19.08 -6.28
C CYS A 87 25.61 18.30 -7.30
N GLY A 88 25.24 18.37 -8.57
CA GLY A 88 25.89 17.62 -9.64
C GLY A 88 26.26 18.50 -10.83
N ASN A 89 27.46 18.26 -11.39
CA ASN A 89 27.84 18.74 -12.72
C ASN A 89 28.14 17.55 -13.61
N PHE A 90 27.69 17.62 -14.85
CA PHE A 90 27.67 16.53 -15.79
C PHE A 90 28.29 16.96 -17.10
N SER A 91 29.11 16.10 -17.72
CA SER A 91 29.69 16.29 -19.06
C SER A 91 29.46 15.06 -19.90
N PHE A 92 28.89 15.25 -21.08
CA PHE A 92 28.57 14.19 -22.03
C PHE A 92 29.52 14.30 -23.23
N GLY A 93 30.76 13.78 -23.03
CA GLY A 93 31.80 13.83 -24.06
C GLY A 93 32.43 15.19 -24.31
N ASP A 94 32.22 16.20 -23.45
CA ASP A 94 32.84 17.53 -23.56
C ASP A 94 34.17 17.57 -22.78
N TYR A 95 34.16 17.78 -21.47
CA TYR A 95 35.36 17.67 -20.62
C TYR A 95 35.38 16.33 -19.86
N PHE A 96 36.58 15.95 -19.41
CA PHE A 96 36.77 14.72 -18.63
C PHE A 96 37.50 15.03 -17.31
N LYS A 97 38.37 14.15 -16.82
CA LYS A 97 38.99 14.19 -15.49
C LYS A 97 39.62 15.55 -15.14
N GLU A 98 40.47 16.10 -16.03
CA GLU A 98 41.19 17.37 -15.76
C GLU A 98 40.21 18.52 -15.57
N GLY A 99 39.17 18.61 -16.39
CA GLY A 99 38.15 19.64 -16.26
C GLY A 99 37.34 19.49 -14.96
N ALA A 100 36.87 18.30 -14.65
CA ALA A 100 36.11 18.03 -13.42
C ALA A 100 36.90 18.34 -12.16
N ILE A 101 38.14 17.88 -12.09
CA ILE A 101 39.05 18.11 -10.97
C ILE A 101 39.35 19.59 -10.77
N LYS A 102 39.65 20.32 -11.85
CA LYS A 102 39.88 21.78 -11.77
C LYS A 102 38.66 22.55 -11.26
N TYR A 103 37.47 22.27 -11.80
CA TYR A 103 36.26 22.93 -11.36
C TYR A 103 35.96 22.65 -9.88
N ALA A 104 36.13 21.40 -9.46
CA ALA A 104 35.91 21.01 -8.07
C ALA A 104 36.86 21.74 -7.13
N TRP A 105 38.14 21.75 -7.44
CA TRP A 105 39.13 22.44 -6.60
C TRP A 105 38.91 23.95 -6.55
N GLU A 106 38.66 24.56 -7.70
CA GLU A 106 38.40 26.01 -7.82
C GLU A 106 37.18 26.41 -6.99
N LEU A 107 36.05 25.72 -7.12
CA LEU A 107 34.82 26.03 -6.37
C LEU A 107 35.00 25.86 -4.86
N LEU A 108 35.72 24.81 -4.43
CA LEU A 108 35.88 24.54 -2.99
C LEU A 108 36.86 25.54 -2.34
N THR A 109 37.96 25.90 -3.04
CA THR A 109 39.07 26.62 -2.41
C THR A 109 39.11 28.14 -2.71
N SER A 110 38.43 28.59 -3.80
CA SER A 110 38.33 30.02 -4.07
C SER A 110 37.62 30.76 -2.95
N SER A 111 38.02 32.03 -2.75
CA SER A 111 37.48 32.80 -1.65
C SER A 111 35.96 33.02 -1.77
N VAL A 112 35.34 33.25 -0.63
CA VAL A 112 33.89 33.54 -0.60
C VAL A 112 33.57 34.83 -1.39
N ALA A 113 34.49 35.75 -1.44
CA ALA A 113 34.34 36.97 -2.22
C ALA A 113 34.40 36.74 -3.73
N ASP A 114 35.16 35.74 -4.17
CA ASP A 114 35.30 35.33 -5.56
C ASP A 114 34.27 34.27 -5.99
N GLY A 115 33.24 34.02 -5.17
CA GLY A 115 32.17 33.11 -5.50
C GLY A 115 32.38 31.66 -5.07
N GLY A 116 33.56 31.29 -4.54
CA GLY A 116 33.87 29.96 -4.02
C GLY A 116 33.32 29.70 -2.61
N TYR A 117 33.64 28.51 -2.08
CA TYR A 117 33.27 28.14 -0.71
C TYR A 117 34.32 28.48 0.34
N GLY A 118 35.56 28.83 -0.07
CA GLY A 118 36.64 29.27 0.82
C GLY A 118 37.14 28.20 1.77
N LEU A 119 37.11 26.93 1.40
CA LEU A 119 37.69 25.86 2.20
C LEU A 119 39.23 25.94 2.17
N GLU A 120 39.83 25.64 3.31
CA GLU A 120 41.29 25.58 3.45
C GLU A 120 41.87 24.40 2.66
N PRO A 121 42.74 24.62 1.65
CA PRO A 121 43.30 23.53 0.83
C PRO A 121 44.01 22.47 1.65
N GLU A 122 44.57 22.86 2.81
CA GLU A 122 45.32 21.98 3.71
C GLU A 122 44.44 20.93 4.40
N LYS A 123 43.14 21.18 4.51
CA LYS A 123 42.15 20.26 5.08
C LYS A 123 41.55 19.31 4.08
N LEU A 124 41.83 19.49 2.80
CA LEU A 124 41.28 18.64 1.76
C LEU A 124 42.18 17.41 1.51
N TRP A 125 41.57 16.24 1.58
CA TRP A 125 42.18 14.95 1.29
C TRP A 125 41.50 14.34 0.07
N ILE A 126 42.29 13.65 -0.77
CA ILE A 126 41.82 13.10 -2.03
C ILE A 126 41.93 11.58 -1.97
N THR A 127 40.88 10.90 -2.46
CA THR A 127 40.98 9.48 -2.78
C THR A 127 40.86 9.26 -4.28
N VAL A 128 41.55 8.27 -4.80
CA VAL A 128 41.50 7.87 -6.22
C VAL A 128 41.41 6.35 -6.32
N TYR A 129 40.86 5.86 -7.42
CA TYR A 129 40.80 4.42 -7.66
C TYR A 129 42.21 3.83 -7.83
N LEU A 130 42.43 2.59 -7.38
CA LEU A 130 43.73 1.90 -7.34
C LEU A 130 44.53 2.02 -8.64
N ASP A 131 43.86 1.87 -9.79
CA ASP A 131 44.48 1.83 -11.11
C ASP A 131 44.32 3.16 -11.89
N ASP A 132 43.87 4.24 -11.21
CA ASP A 132 43.63 5.53 -11.86
C ASP A 132 44.85 6.47 -11.68
N ASP A 133 45.95 6.15 -12.36
CA ASP A 133 47.19 6.94 -12.37
C ASP A 133 46.97 8.35 -12.95
N GLU A 134 46.04 8.50 -13.91
CA GLU A 134 45.74 9.78 -14.55
C GLU A 134 45.12 10.77 -13.55
N ALA A 135 44.14 10.30 -12.76
CA ALA A 135 43.51 11.15 -11.76
C ALA A 135 44.51 11.58 -10.66
N GLU A 136 45.33 10.64 -10.16
CA GLU A 136 46.37 10.98 -9.18
C GLU A 136 47.37 12.02 -9.74
N GLN A 137 47.82 11.83 -10.99
CA GLN A 137 48.77 12.74 -11.63
C GLN A 137 48.17 14.15 -11.78
N ILE A 138 46.89 14.25 -12.13
CA ILE A 138 46.20 15.56 -12.24
C ILE A 138 46.17 16.25 -10.87
N TRP A 139 45.77 15.53 -9.82
CA TRP A 139 45.73 16.09 -8.46
C TRP A 139 47.08 16.57 -7.98
N ARG A 140 48.11 15.77 -8.21
CA ARG A 140 49.47 16.09 -7.77
C ARG A 140 50.13 17.20 -8.61
N ASP A 141 50.13 17.01 -9.95
CA ASP A 141 50.99 17.80 -10.84
C ASP A 141 50.29 19.05 -11.38
N LYS A 142 48.93 19.03 -11.48
CA LYS A 142 48.17 20.17 -12.01
C LYS A 142 47.56 21.01 -10.90
N ILE A 143 47.05 20.37 -9.87
CA ILE A 143 46.39 21.02 -8.73
C ILE A 143 47.39 21.36 -7.62
N GLY A 144 48.40 20.48 -7.42
CA GLY A 144 49.43 20.68 -6.42
C GLY A 144 49.08 20.11 -5.05
N VAL A 145 48.18 19.09 -4.99
CA VAL A 145 47.87 18.41 -3.75
C VAL A 145 49.08 17.55 -3.35
N PRO A 146 49.62 17.68 -2.12
CA PRO A 146 50.70 16.87 -1.63
C PRO A 146 50.39 15.37 -1.69
N ALA A 147 51.36 14.55 -2.06
CA ALA A 147 51.18 13.11 -2.26
C ALA A 147 50.69 12.40 -0.99
N GLU A 148 51.08 12.84 0.20
CA GLU A 148 50.61 12.31 1.47
C GLU A 148 49.11 12.52 1.77
N ARG A 149 48.46 13.41 1.03
CA ARG A 149 47.02 13.65 1.12
C ARG A 149 46.22 13.01 -0.03
N ILE A 150 46.87 12.21 -0.85
CA ILE A 150 46.23 11.44 -1.93
C ILE A 150 46.32 9.95 -1.56
N GLN A 151 45.17 9.28 -1.41
CA GLN A 151 45.07 7.85 -1.06
C GLN A 151 44.42 7.05 -2.18
N ARG A 152 44.99 5.86 -2.48
CA ARG A 152 44.41 4.93 -3.44
C ARG A 152 43.53 3.90 -2.75
N LEU A 153 42.29 3.80 -3.17
CA LEU A 153 41.31 2.87 -2.63
C LEU A 153 40.74 1.93 -3.67
N GLY A 154 40.16 0.83 -3.19
CA GLY A 154 39.65 -0.23 -4.06
C GLY A 154 38.31 0.05 -4.72
N LYS A 155 37.81 -0.98 -5.42
CA LYS A 155 36.54 -0.92 -6.15
C LYS A 155 35.33 -0.59 -5.23
N LYS A 156 35.39 -1.02 -3.99
CA LYS A 156 34.34 -0.77 -2.99
C LYS A 156 34.14 0.73 -2.70
N ASP A 157 35.24 1.50 -2.70
CA ASP A 157 35.23 2.90 -2.27
C ASP A 157 35.34 3.86 -3.46
N ASN A 158 36.30 3.62 -4.42
CA ASN A 158 36.54 4.53 -5.53
C ASN A 158 36.18 3.98 -6.93
N PHE A 159 35.11 3.14 -6.99
CA PHE A 159 34.49 2.76 -8.26
C PHE A 159 32.97 2.84 -8.14
N TRP A 160 32.39 3.81 -8.78
CA TRP A 160 30.97 4.10 -8.64
C TRP A 160 30.09 3.34 -9.64
N SER A 161 28.94 2.88 -9.17
CA SER A 161 27.84 2.34 -10.00
C SER A 161 26.50 2.51 -9.28
N MET A 162 25.41 2.52 -10.05
CA MET A 162 24.04 2.67 -9.51
C MET A 162 23.56 1.49 -8.65
N GLY A 163 24.31 0.39 -8.58
CA GLY A 163 23.84 -0.86 -7.96
C GLY A 163 22.94 -1.72 -8.86
N VAL A 164 22.58 -1.22 -10.03
CA VAL A 164 21.80 -1.88 -11.10
C VAL A 164 22.55 -1.73 -12.43
N PRO A 165 22.20 -2.47 -13.50
CA PRO A 165 22.79 -2.28 -14.83
C PRO A 165 22.72 -0.84 -15.31
N GLY A 166 23.83 -0.33 -15.86
CA GLY A 166 23.93 1.04 -16.34
C GLY A 166 25.36 1.59 -16.32
N PRO A 167 25.53 2.92 -16.46
CA PRO A 167 26.84 3.54 -16.52
C PRO A 167 27.58 3.41 -15.19
N CYS A 168 28.92 3.23 -15.27
CA CYS A 168 29.81 3.13 -14.12
C CYS A 168 31.22 3.59 -14.48
N GLY A 169 32.05 3.78 -13.47
CA GLY A 169 33.48 4.11 -13.66
C GLY A 169 34.22 4.37 -12.37
N PRO A 170 35.57 4.49 -12.48
CA PRO A 170 36.40 4.90 -11.37
C PRO A 170 36.00 6.30 -10.90
N CYS A 171 36.25 6.61 -9.65
CA CYS A 171 35.97 7.93 -9.11
C CYS A 171 37.09 8.45 -8.22
N SER A 172 37.06 9.76 -8.01
CA SER A 172 37.91 10.45 -7.07
C SER A 172 37.06 11.23 -6.08
N GLU A 173 37.29 11.02 -4.80
CA GLU A 173 36.54 11.71 -3.74
C GLU A 173 37.37 12.81 -3.10
N ILE A 174 36.71 13.89 -2.75
CA ILE A 174 37.29 14.99 -1.98
C ILE A 174 36.71 14.91 -0.58
N ASN A 175 37.62 14.73 0.39
CA ASN A 175 37.27 14.57 1.80
C ASN A 175 37.81 15.77 2.61
N TYR A 176 37.07 16.20 3.61
CA TYR A 176 37.44 17.31 4.48
C TYR A 176 37.87 16.80 5.85
N ASP A 177 39.11 17.18 6.30
CA ASP A 177 39.60 16.89 7.65
C ASP A 177 38.93 17.83 8.67
N ARG A 178 38.06 17.31 9.48
CA ARG A 178 37.32 18.02 10.52
C ARG A 178 38.16 18.34 11.77
N GLY A 179 39.32 17.71 11.88
CA GLY A 179 40.21 17.92 13.00
C GLY A 179 40.34 16.72 13.96
N PRO A 180 41.29 16.79 14.90
CA PRO A 180 41.63 15.68 15.79
C PRO A 180 40.51 15.32 16.79
N GLU A 181 39.58 16.21 17.05
CA GLU A 181 38.42 15.97 17.91
C GLU A 181 37.43 14.95 17.34
N PHE A 182 37.51 14.69 16.02
CA PHE A 182 36.63 13.73 15.33
C PHE A 182 37.28 12.37 15.07
N GLY A 183 38.55 12.19 15.47
CA GLY A 183 39.21 10.90 15.39
C GLY A 183 40.71 10.95 15.09
N VAL A 184 41.25 9.73 14.86
CA VAL A 184 42.69 9.56 14.62
C VAL A 184 43.13 10.10 13.26
N GLU A 185 44.38 10.52 13.19
CA GLU A 185 45.04 10.92 11.93
C GLU A 185 45.30 9.67 11.03
N GLY A 186 45.29 9.87 9.72
CA GLY A 186 45.58 8.78 8.76
C GLY A 186 44.80 8.86 7.45
N GLY A 187 43.98 9.90 7.26
CA GLY A 187 43.20 10.14 6.06
C GLY A 187 41.90 9.33 5.98
N PRO A 188 41.17 9.43 4.85
CA PRO A 188 39.86 8.80 4.63
C PRO A 188 39.89 7.26 4.78
N ALA A 189 40.97 6.60 4.39
CA ALA A 189 41.11 5.16 4.51
C ALA A 189 41.12 4.65 5.96
N VAL A 190 41.40 5.52 6.94
CA VAL A 190 41.56 5.16 8.36
C VAL A 190 40.36 5.61 9.19
N ASN A 191 39.80 6.79 8.90
CA ASN A 191 38.75 7.34 9.73
C ASN A 191 37.81 8.27 8.93
N ASP A 192 36.68 7.76 8.54
CA ASP A 192 35.65 8.45 7.75
C ASP A 192 34.73 9.39 8.58
N GLU A 193 34.80 9.38 9.91
CA GLU A 193 34.17 10.39 10.78
C GLU A 193 34.99 11.68 10.87
N ARG A 194 36.32 11.58 10.86
CA ARG A 194 37.19 12.74 10.78
C ARG A 194 37.31 13.28 9.36
N TYR A 195 37.50 12.39 8.38
CA TYR A 195 37.70 12.75 6.98
C TYR A 195 36.40 12.52 6.19
N VAL A 196 35.52 13.53 6.25
CA VAL A 196 34.19 13.40 5.66
C VAL A 196 34.23 13.65 4.16
N GLU A 197 33.78 12.66 3.38
CA GLU A 197 33.53 12.80 1.95
C GLU A 197 32.50 13.92 1.72
N ILE A 198 32.88 14.96 0.96
CA ILE A 198 32.01 16.08 0.59
C ILE A 198 31.65 16.05 -0.88
N TRP A 199 32.53 15.55 -1.77
CA TRP A 199 32.31 15.54 -3.20
C TRP A 199 32.92 14.30 -3.84
N ASN A 200 32.13 13.60 -4.65
CA ASN A 200 32.59 12.47 -5.45
C ASN A 200 32.59 12.85 -6.95
N LEU A 201 33.74 12.71 -7.62
CA LEU A 201 33.93 12.95 -9.04
C LEU A 201 34.00 11.60 -9.76
N VAL A 202 32.94 11.23 -10.46
CA VAL A 202 32.84 9.95 -11.16
C VAL A 202 33.20 10.10 -12.63
N PHE A 203 34.14 9.29 -13.07
CA PHE A 203 34.62 9.23 -14.44
C PHE A 203 33.89 8.12 -15.18
N MET A 204 32.67 8.44 -15.65
CA MET A 204 31.78 7.49 -16.30
C MET A 204 32.31 7.08 -17.67
N GLN A 205 32.78 5.86 -17.77
CA GLN A 205 33.40 5.37 -19.03
C GLN A 205 33.02 3.92 -19.36
N TYR A 206 32.39 3.20 -18.46
CA TYR A 206 32.02 1.79 -18.65
C TYR A 206 30.53 1.54 -18.44
N GLU A 207 30.05 0.46 -19.06
CA GLU A 207 28.71 -0.08 -18.84
C GLU A 207 28.80 -1.30 -17.91
N ARG A 208 28.04 -1.28 -16.83
CA ARG A 208 27.85 -2.36 -15.87
C ARG A 208 26.71 -3.28 -16.30
N GLY A 209 26.96 -4.60 -16.27
CA GLY A 209 25.93 -5.64 -16.38
C GLY A 209 25.25 -5.96 -15.07
N ALA A 210 24.39 -7.00 -15.10
CA ALA A 210 23.72 -7.52 -13.91
C ALA A 210 24.74 -8.17 -12.96
N GLY A 211 24.54 -7.99 -11.65
CA GLY A 211 25.39 -8.56 -10.59
C GLY A 211 25.01 -8.01 -9.24
N ASP A 212 25.37 -8.72 -8.17
CA ASP A 212 25.03 -8.39 -6.80
C ASP A 212 26.11 -7.52 -6.14
N GLY A 213 25.66 -6.45 -5.48
CA GLY A 213 26.53 -5.60 -4.67
C GLY A 213 27.38 -4.60 -5.47
N LYS A 214 28.37 -4.01 -4.77
CA LYS A 214 29.21 -2.92 -5.29
C LYS A 214 30.45 -3.41 -6.07
N GLU A 215 30.88 -4.63 -5.87
CA GLU A 215 32.15 -5.14 -6.40
C GLU A 215 31.98 -6.28 -7.42
N ASP A 216 30.93 -7.12 -7.24
CA ASP A 216 30.73 -8.32 -8.05
C ASP A 216 29.72 -8.08 -9.18
N PHE A 217 30.21 -7.48 -10.26
CA PHE A 217 29.43 -7.26 -11.48
C PHE A 217 30.35 -7.22 -12.70
N PRO A 218 29.89 -7.69 -13.89
CA PRO A 218 30.66 -7.62 -15.13
C PRO A 218 30.67 -6.21 -15.72
N ILE A 219 31.76 -5.82 -16.31
CA ILE A 219 31.83 -4.67 -17.24
C ILE A 219 31.49 -5.21 -18.63
N LEU A 220 30.46 -4.68 -19.26
CA LEU A 220 29.99 -5.10 -20.58
C LEU A 220 30.81 -4.47 -21.71
N GLY A 221 31.32 -3.27 -21.50
CA GLY A 221 32.11 -2.54 -22.46
C GLY A 221 32.31 -1.08 -22.09
N ASP A 222 32.89 -0.30 -23.01
CA ASP A 222 33.03 1.14 -22.87
C ASP A 222 31.70 1.84 -23.22
N LEU A 223 31.42 2.97 -22.55
CA LEU A 223 30.32 3.86 -22.94
C LEU A 223 30.61 4.54 -24.29
N PRO A 224 29.60 5.03 -25.03
CA PRO A 224 29.79 5.72 -26.30
C PRO A 224 30.71 6.94 -26.23
N SER A 225 30.81 7.56 -25.06
CA SER A 225 31.74 8.66 -24.78
C SER A 225 32.26 8.58 -23.35
N LYS A 226 33.38 9.25 -23.09
CA LYS A 226 33.88 9.47 -21.72
C LYS A 226 33.12 10.65 -21.13
N ASN A 227 32.46 10.40 -20.02
CA ASN A 227 31.53 11.33 -19.38
C ASN A 227 31.94 11.65 -17.94
N ILE A 228 31.44 12.75 -17.45
CA ILE A 228 31.58 13.15 -16.04
C ILE A 228 30.21 13.15 -15.39
N ASP A 229 30.15 12.48 -14.25
CA ASP A 229 29.10 12.60 -13.25
C ASP A 229 29.74 13.02 -11.94
N THR A 230 29.19 14.01 -11.25
CA THR A 230 29.68 14.37 -9.92
C THR A 230 28.55 14.51 -8.94
N GLY A 231 28.85 14.24 -7.66
CA GLY A 231 27.88 14.37 -6.59
C GLY A 231 28.49 14.98 -5.34
N LEU A 232 28.13 16.25 -5.05
CA LEU A 232 28.46 16.92 -3.81
C LEU A 232 27.23 16.90 -2.89
N GLY A 233 27.40 16.34 -1.67
CA GLY A 233 26.38 16.36 -0.64
C GLY A 233 26.19 17.76 -0.05
N LEU A 234 25.11 18.44 -0.38
CA LEU A 234 24.86 19.82 0.06
C LEU A 234 24.85 19.90 1.58
N GLU A 235 24.17 18.97 2.27
CA GLU A 235 24.09 18.95 3.73
C GLU A 235 25.45 18.70 4.40
N ARG A 236 26.31 17.87 3.78
CA ARG A 236 27.68 17.63 4.28
C ARG A 236 28.54 18.88 4.14
N LEU A 237 28.47 19.55 3.00
CA LEU A 237 29.18 20.83 2.82
C LEU A 237 28.62 21.93 3.72
N ALA A 238 27.29 22.00 3.89
CA ALA A 238 26.66 22.93 4.82
C ALA A 238 27.12 22.71 6.26
N MET A 239 27.22 21.48 6.72
CA MET A 239 27.77 21.12 8.05
C MET A 239 29.16 21.73 8.25
N ILE A 240 30.04 21.62 7.28
CA ILE A 240 31.42 22.16 7.36
C ILE A 240 31.39 23.70 7.34
N LEU A 241 30.66 24.30 6.39
CA LEU A 241 30.64 25.77 6.21
C LEU A 241 29.89 26.50 7.33
N GLN A 242 28.99 25.83 8.05
CA GLN A 242 28.29 26.34 9.23
C GLN A 242 29.06 26.05 10.52
N GLY A 243 30.09 25.19 10.47
CA GLY A 243 30.94 24.84 11.62
C GLY A 243 30.18 24.07 12.71
N VAL A 244 29.20 23.24 12.32
CA VAL A 244 28.39 22.45 13.25
C VAL A 244 28.88 21.00 13.35
N GLN A 245 28.50 20.31 14.44
CA GLN A 245 29.03 19.00 14.78
C GLN A 245 28.50 17.87 13.91
N ASN A 246 27.31 18.02 13.38
CA ASN A 246 26.65 17.02 12.52
C ASN A 246 25.70 17.72 11.54
N MET A 247 25.29 17.00 10.50
CA MET A 247 24.42 17.54 9.45
C MET A 247 23.01 17.94 9.96
N TYR A 248 22.56 17.38 11.08
CA TYR A 248 21.25 17.69 11.65
C TYR A 248 21.21 19.08 12.33
N GLU A 249 22.37 19.64 12.64
CA GLU A 249 22.48 20.97 13.21
C GLU A 249 22.56 22.08 12.15
N THR A 250 22.53 21.72 10.86
CA THR A 250 22.46 22.68 9.76
C THR A 250 21.13 23.42 9.73
N ASP A 251 21.14 24.58 9.12
CA ASP A 251 20.01 25.51 9.04
C ASP A 251 18.69 24.86 8.59
N THR A 252 18.73 23.88 7.68
CA THR A 252 17.52 23.22 7.14
C THR A 252 16.96 22.10 8.03
N LEU A 253 17.77 21.48 8.89
CA LEU A 253 17.35 20.41 9.79
C LEU A 253 17.17 20.87 11.23
N ARG A 254 18.00 21.81 11.68
CA ARG A 254 17.95 22.35 13.03
C ARG A 254 16.58 22.93 13.37
N VAL A 255 15.98 23.67 12.47
CA VAL A 255 14.63 24.28 12.67
C VAL A 255 13.55 23.23 12.94
N VAL A 256 13.68 22.03 12.35
CA VAL A 256 12.74 20.93 12.59
C VAL A 256 12.99 20.30 13.97
N MET A 257 14.26 20.14 14.38
CA MET A 257 14.58 19.69 15.73
C MET A 257 14.10 20.70 16.79
N ASP A 258 14.26 21.99 16.55
CA ASP A 258 13.80 23.04 17.46
C ASP A 258 12.27 23.00 17.61
N LYS A 259 11.53 22.77 16.53
CA LYS A 259 10.08 22.55 16.58
C LYS A 259 9.71 21.28 17.34
N ALA A 260 10.44 20.19 17.14
CA ALA A 260 10.23 18.95 17.90
C ALA A 260 10.52 19.17 19.40
N THR A 261 11.54 19.95 19.72
CA THR A 261 11.86 20.39 21.10
C THR A 261 10.71 21.20 21.72
N GLU A 262 10.15 22.15 20.96
CA GLU A 262 8.99 22.96 21.40
C GLU A 262 7.78 22.05 21.73
N LEU A 263 7.50 21.08 20.87
CA LEU A 263 6.34 20.17 21.02
C LEU A 263 6.50 19.13 22.15
N THR A 264 7.72 18.78 22.49
CA THR A 264 8.01 17.72 23.50
C THR A 264 8.54 18.26 24.81
N GLY A 265 9.13 19.46 24.81
CA GLY A 265 9.88 20.02 25.95
C GLY A 265 11.28 19.41 26.14
N VAL A 266 11.68 18.46 25.29
CA VAL A 266 12.99 17.79 25.36
C VAL A 266 14.05 18.65 24.69
N GLN A 267 15.11 18.98 25.42
CA GLN A 267 16.20 19.81 24.91
C GLN A 267 17.25 18.98 24.18
N TYR A 268 17.66 19.44 22.98
CA TYR A 268 18.79 18.85 22.26
C TYR A 268 20.09 19.07 23.02
N GLY A 269 20.92 18.06 23.16
CA GLY A 269 22.14 18.04 23.96
C GLY A 269 21.94 17.58 25.41
N ALA A 270 20.72 17.27 25.85
CA ALA A 270 20.43 16.84 27.20
C ALA A 270 20.78 15.36 27.47
N ALA A 271 20.54 14.49 26.47
CA ALA A 271 20.87 13.08 26.55
C ALA A 271 21.02 12.45 25.16
N GLN A 272 21.97 11.53 25.00
CA GLN A 272 22.28 10.92 23.71
C GLN A 272 21.07 10.28 23.03
N HIS A 273 20.22 9.54 23.78
CA HIS A 273 19.08 8.86 23.20
C HIS A 273 17.99 9.82 22.70
N THR A 274 17.77 10.94 23.40
CA THR A 274 16.84 11.99 22.97
C THR A 274 17.38 12.78 21.79
N ASP A 275 18.70 13.00 21.74
CA ASP A 275 19.36 13.66 20.59
C ASP A 275 19.21 12.82 19.32
N VAL A 276 19.41 11.50 19.42
CA VAL A 276 19.15 10.57 18.29
C VAL A 276 17.68 10.65 17.85
N SER A 277 16.74 10.66 18.79
CA SER A 277 15.31 10.77 18.48
C SER A 277 14.97 12.08 17.76
N LEU A 278 15.50 13.21 18.21
CA LEU A 278 15.31 14.52 17.58
C LEU A 278 15.89 14.57 16.14
N ARG A 279 17.07 14.00 15.95
CA ARG A 279 17.71 13.89 14.62
C ARG A 279 16.89 13.02 13.68
N VAL A 280 16.41 11.87 14.15
CA VAL A 280 15.51 10.96 13.38
C VAL A 280 14.22 11.70 12.99
N VAL A 281 13.61 12.45 13.91
CA VAL A 281 12.40 13.22 13.61
C VAL A 281 12.68 14.26 12.53
N ALA A 282 13.77 15.02 12.63
CA ALA A 282 14.11 16.06 11.66
C ALA A 282 14.33 15.49 10.25
N ASP A 283 15.13 14.44 10.14
CA ASP A 283 15.40 13.78 8.86
C ASP A 283 14.12 13.18 8.25
N HIS A 284 13.39 12.40 9.04
CA HIS A 284 12.23 11.65 8.55
C HIS A 284 11.04 12.54 8.21
N ILE A 285 10.81 13.62 8.94
CA ILE A 285 9.78 14.61 8.60
C ILE A 285 10.14 15.35 7.31
N ARG A 286 11.41 15.79 7.16
CA ARG A 286 11.88 16.40 5.92
C ARG A 286 11.73 15.45 4.74
N THR A 287 12.18 14.22 4.88
CA THR A 287 12.04 13.18 3.85
C THR A 287 10.58 12.92 3.49
N SER A 288 9.70 12.78 4.49
CA SER A 288 8.27 12.54 4.28
C SER A 288 7.60 13.68 3.54
N THR A 289 7.93 14.93 3.90
CA THR A 289 7.40 16.13 3.24
C THR A 289 7.77 16.14 1.77
N MET A 290 9.03 15.85 1.43
CA MET A 290 9.52 15.79 0.05
C MET A 290 8.88 14.66 -0.75
N LEU A 291 8.78 13.46 -0.18
CA LEU A 291 8.14 12.32 -0.85
C LEU A 291 6.66 12.57 -1.11
N ILE A 292 5.92 13.11 -0.15
CA ILE A 292 4.52 13.45 -0.35
C ILE A 292 4.40 14.59 -1.37
N GLY A 293 5.27 15.59 -1.32
CA GLY A 293 5.34 16.66 -2.31
C GLY A 293 5.46 16.15 -3.73
N ASP A 294 6.29 15.13 -3.94
CA ASP A 294 6.48 14.47 -5.23
C ASP A 294 5.40 13.42 -5.57
N GLY A 295 4.33 13.30 -4.77
CA GLY A 295 3.17 12.49 -5.06
C GLY A 295 3.16 11.08 -4.45
N VAL A 296 4.16 10.72 -3.63
CA VAL A 296 4.14 9.43 -2.92
C VAL A 296 3.07 9.45 -1.82
N THR A 297 2.28 8.41 -1.74
CA THR A 297 1.30 8.21 -0.66
C THR A 297 1.69 7.02 0.21
N PRO A 298 1.42 7.07 1.54
CA PRO A 298 1.72 5.95 2.44
C PRO A 298 1.02 4.67 1.99
N GLY A 299 1.76 3.57 1.89
CA GLY A 299 1.25 2.29 1.41
C GLY A 299 1.88 1.09 2.12
N ASN A 300 1.50 -0.13 1.73
CA ASN A 300 2.04 -1.38 2.28
C ASN A 300 3.19 -1.95 1.44
N GLU A 301 3.44 -1.42 0.25
CA GLU A 301 4.43 -1.92 -0.69
C GLU A 301 5.19 -0.79 -1.38
N GLY A 302 6.34 -1.11 -1.94
CA GLY A 302 7.13 -0.21 -2.75
C GLY A 302 7.50 1.10 -2.04
N ARG A 303 7.44 2.21 -2.78
CA ARG A 303 7.78 3.55 -2.28
C ARG A 303 6.83 4.06 -1.19
N GLY A 304 5.55 3.64 -1.25
CA GLY A 304 4.55 3.95 -0.22
C GLY A 304 4.88 3.30 1.12
N TYR A 305 5.44 2.10 1.13
CA TYR A 305 5.92 1.44 2.35
C TYR A 305 7.10 2.20 2.97
N VAL A 306 8.05 2.64 2.14
CA VAL A 306 9.19 3.45 2.62
C VAL A 306 8.68 4.72 3.30
N LEU A 307 7.79 5.47 2.66
CA LEU A 307 7.19 6.67 3.23
C LEU A 307 6.48 6.38 4.55
N ARG A 308 5.63 5.35 4.58
CA ARG A 308 4.92 4.93 5.79
C ARG A 308 5.88 4.59 6.93
N ARG A 309 6.93 3.84 6.64
CA ARG A 309 7.95 3.43 7.63
C ARG A 309 8.61 4.64 8.28
N ILE A 310 9.11 5.59 7.50
CA ILE A 310 9.81 6.77 8.03
C ILE A 310 8.86 7.71 8.78
N MET A 311 7.64 7.93 8.30
CA MET A 311 6.62 8.71 9.01
C MET A 311 6.31 8.12 10.39
N ARG A 312 6.04 6.82 10.44
CA ARG A 312 5.72 6.12 11.70
C ARG A 312 6.89 6.14 12.68
N ARG A 313 8.11 6.04 12.16
CA ARG A 313 9.33 6.14 12.97
C ARG A 313 9.47 7.55 13.58
N ALA A 314 9.23 8.61 12.82
CA ALA A 314 9.21 9.97 13.34
C ALA A 314 8.13 10.16 14.41
N ILE A 315 6.90 9.75 14.14
CA ILE A 315 5.76 9.87 15.08
C ILE A 315 6.06 9.11 16.39
N ARG A 316 6.61 7.88 16.29
CA ARG A 316 6.99 7.10 17.47
C ARG A 316 8.06 7.81 18.31
N ASN A 317 9.12 8.34 17.68
CA ASN A 317 10.15 9.07 18.40
C ASN A 317 9.57 10.31 19.11
N MET A 318 8.64 11.04 18.49
CA MET A 318 7.92 12.12 19.15
C MET A 318 7.14 11.63 20.39
N ARG A 319 6.50 10.46 20.29
CA ARG A 319 5.79 9.85 21.42
C ARG A 319 6.72 9.42 22.55
N LEU A 320 7.86 8.82 22.23
CA LEU A 320 8.88 8.44 23.21
C LEU A 320 9.45 9.65 23.94
N MET A 321 9.51 10.80 23.29
CA MET A 321 9.90 12.08 23.88
C MET A 321 8.76 12.80 24.63
N GLY A 322 7.57 12.20 24.74
CA GLY A 322 6.47 12.71 25.56
C GLY A 322 5.40 13.52 24.83
N ALA A 323 5.41 13.62 23.50
CA ALA A 323 4.34 14.29 22.78
C ALA A 323 3.00 13.56 22.95
N THR A 324 1.93 14.28 23.29
CA THR A 324 0.60 13.70 23.57
C THR A 324 -0.44 13.94 22.48
N GLY A 325 -0.29 15.03 21.70
CA GLY A 325 -1.16 15.41 20.59
C GLY A 325 -0.63 15.04 19.20
N PRO A 326 -1.35 15.32 18.11
CA PRO A 326 -0.81 15.27 16.75
C PRO A 326 0.39 16.22 16.61
N VAL A 327 1.44 15.81 15.91
CA VAL A 327 2.70 16.56 15.79
C VAL A 327 3.13 16.79 14.34
N VAL A 328 2.63 15.96 13.40
CA VAL A 328 3.16 15.92 12.03
C VAL A 328 2.87 17.21 11.28
N GLN A 329 1.71 17.83 11.48
CA GLN A 329 1.35 19.08 10.79
C GLN A 329 2.32 20.22 11.11
N ASP A 330 2.60 20.44 12.39
CA ASP A 330 3.49 21.51 12.83
C ASP A 330 4.91 21.33 12.31
N LEU A 331 5.40 20.08 12.33
CA LEU A 331 6.72 19.73 11.83
C LEU A 331 6.83 19.87 10.29
N ILE A 332 5.83 19.41 9.54
CA ILE A 332 5.79 19.55 8.07
C ILE A 332 5.75 21.03 7.65
N ASN A 333 5.01 21.85 8.38
CA ASN A 333 4.92 23.27 8.08
C ASN A 333 6.27 23.95 8.18
N VAL A 334 7.08 23.63 9.17
CA VAL A 334 8.47 24.12 9.28
C VAL A 334 9.30 23.71 8.06
N VAL A 335 9.18 22.48 7.58
CA VAL A 335 9.90 22.01 6.38
C VAL A 335 9.44 22.78 5.14
N ILE A 336 8.13 22.98 4.96
CA ILE A 336 7.58 23.74 3.82
C ILE A 336 8.06 25.18 3.84
N GLU A 337 8.07 25.81 5.00
CA GLU A 337 8.55 27.20 5.17
C GLU A 337 10.05 27.32 4.89
N THR A 338 10.84 26.34 5.30
CA THR A 338 12.30 26.36 5.13
C THR A 338 12.73 26.03 3.70
N MET A 339 12.08 25.05 3.07
CA MET A 339 12.51 24.52 1.77
C MET A 339 11.62 24.96 0.60
N GLY A 340 10.47 25.57 0.85
CA GLY A 340 9.50 25.93 -0.18
C GLY A 340 9.99 26.96 -1.19
N GLN A 341 10.96 27.81 -0.86
CA GLN A 341 11.57 28.72 -1.85
C GLN A 341 12.41 27.96 -2.89
N GLN A 342 13.05 26.86 -2.46
CA GLN A 342 13.86 26.01 -3.33
C GLN A 342 13.01 25.00 -4.10
N TYR A 343 11.87 24.61 -3.54
CA TYR A 343 10.93 23.63 -4.05
C TYR A 343 9.50 24.20 -3.98
N PRO A 344 9.11 25.07 -4.96
CA PRO A 344 7.82 25.78 -4.92
C PRO A 344 6.59 24.88 -4.88
N GLU A 345 6.73 23.65 -5.38
CA GLU A 345 5.70 22.60 -5.30
C GLU A 345 5.24 22.32 -3.88
N LEU A 346 6.11 22.44 -2.88
CA LEU A 346 5.76 22.27 -1.47
C LEU A 346 4.76 23.33 -0.99
N ILE A 347 4.90 24.56 -1.48
CA ILE A 347 3.99 25.67 -1.15
C ILE A 347 2.66 25.46 -1.87
N THR A 348 2.72 25.18 -3.17
CA THR A 348 1.53 25.00 -4.01
C THR A 348 0.67 23.83 -3.51
N ASP A 349 1.29 22.73 -3.14
CA ASP A 349 0.62 21.49 -2.72
C ASP A 349 0.50 21.33 -1.20
N ARG A 350 0.76 22.37 -0.43
CA ARG A 350 0.76 22.34 1.05
C ARG A 350 -0.45 21.63 1.62
N LYS A 351 -1.65 21.98 1.17
CA LYS A 351 -2.90 21.37 1.68
C LYS A 351 -2.98 19.87 1.42
N ARG A 352 -2.49 19.42 0.27
CA ARG A 352 -2.43 17.99 -0.06
C ARG A 352 -1.41 17.27 0.83
N ILE A 353 -0.22 17.84 1.00
CA ILE A 353 0.84 17.29 1.84
C ILE A 353 0.35 17.14 3.29
N GLU A 354 -0.23 18.18 3.86
CA GLU A 354 -0.82 18.15 5.21
C GLU A 354 -1.90 17.08 5.33
N THR A 355 -2.83 17.00 4.38
CA THR A 355 -3.95 16.03 4.42
C THR A 355 -3.46 14.59 4.43
N VAL A 356 -2.50 14.25 3.55
CA VAL A 356 -1.93 12.90 3.48
C VAL A 356 -1.18 12.55 4.76
N ALA A 357 -0.40 13.48 5.28
CA ALA A 357 0.41 13.26 6.46
C ALA A 357 -0.42 13.12 7.75
N LEU A 358 -1.43 13.96 7.93
CA LEU A 358 -2.35 13.87 9.07
C LEU A 358 -3.17 12.58 9.06
N ALA A 359 -3.58 12.12 7.87
CA ALA A 359 -4.31 10.86 7.74
C ALA A 359 -3.45 9.66 8.19
N GLU A 360 -2.16 9.61 7.80
CA GLU A 360 -1.26 8.55 8.23
C GLU A 360 -0.92 8.65 9.72
N GLU A 361 -0.74 9.86 10.27
CA GLU A 361 -0.57 10.04 11.72
C GLU A 361 -1.78 9.52 12.50
N ALA A 362 -2.99 9.90 12.12
CA ALA A 362 -4.22 9.45 12.77
C ALA A 362 -4.38 7.93 12.70
N ALA A 363 -4.11 7.34 11.53
CA ALA A 363 -4.15 5.89 11.33
C ALA A 363 -3.11 5.17 12.20
N PHE A 364 -1.90 5.72 12.30
CA PHE A 364 -0.84 5.13 13.11
C PHE A 364 -1.08 5.26 14.61
N LEU A 365 -1.59 6.39 15.08
CA LEU A 365 -1.95 6.55 16.50
C LEU A 365 -3.04 5.56 16.93
N LYS A 366 -3.99 5.27 16.03
CA LYS A 366 -4.98 4.22 16.26
C LYS A 366 -4.32 2.83 16.29
N ALA A 367 -3.40 2.56 15.37
CA ALA A 367 -2.66 1.30 15.30
C ALA A 367 -1.75 1.08 16.52
N ILE A 368 -1.02 2.10 16.98
CA ILE A 368 -0.20 2.03 18.21
C ILE A 368 -1.08 1.63 19.39
N LYS A 369 -2.20 2.31 19.60
CA LYS A 369 -3.08 2.04 20.74
C LYS A 369 -3.60 0.60 20.78
N GLY A 370 -3.87 0.01 19.62
CA GLY A 370 -4.28 -1.40 19.49
C GLY A 370 -3.10 -2.38 19.49
N GLY A 371 -2.07 -2.09 18.70
CA GLY A 371 -0.93 -2.97 18.46
C GLY A 371 0.01 -3.13 19.66
N THR A 372 0.21 -2.07 20.46
CA THR A 372 1.03 -2.15 21.67
C THR A 372 0.50 -3.17 22.64
N ASN A 373 -0.80 -3.17 22.93
CA ASN A 373 -1.42 -4.13 23.83
C ASN A 373 -1.26 -5.59 23.33
N ILE A 374 -1.33 -5.80 22.01
CA ILE A 374 -1.17 -7.14 21.40
C ILE A 374 0.29 -7.58 21.47
N LEU A 375 1.23 -6.65 21.18
CA LEU A 375 2.66 -6.94 21.29
C LEU A 375 3.03 -7.25 22.74
N ASP A 376 2.57 -6.46 23.71
CA ASP A 376 2.82 -6.69 25.15
C ASP A 376 2.26 -8.05 25.61
N THR A 377 1.08 -8.41 25.13
CA THR A 377 0.51 -9.74 25.38
C THR A 377 1.39 -10.84 24.77
N ALA A 378 1.78 -10.68 23.51
CA ALA A 378 2.63 -11.64 22.80
C ALA A 378 4.03 -11.78 23.44
N VAL A 379 4.60 -10.69 23.93
CA VAL A 379 5.87 -10.65 24.68
C VAL A 379 5.71 -11.36 26.03
N THR A 380 4.64 -11.04 26.76
CA THR A 380 4.35 -11.66 28.06
C THR A 380 4.17 -13.17 27.92
N GLU A 381 3.41 -13.62 26.94
CA GLU A 381 3.24 -15.05 26.63
C GLU A 381 4.56 -15.73 26.25
N THR A 382 5.38 -15.08 25.44
CA THR A 382 6.68 -15.60 25.02
C THR A 382 7.62 -15.76 26.22
N LYS A 383 7.70 -14.74 27.09
CA LYS A 383 8.50 -14.80 28.34
C LYS A 383 7.99 -15.83 29.31
N ALA A 384 6.65 -15.95 29.48
CA ALA A 384 6.03 -16.96 30.34
C ALA A 384 6.32 -18.39 29.87
N ALA A 385 6.47 -18.59 28.57
CA ALA A 385 6.90 -19.86 27.98
C ALA A 385 8.43 -20.10 28.04
N GLY A 386 9.20 -19.21 28.66
CA GLY A 386 10.67 -19.26 28.73
C GLY A 386 11.36 -18.92 27.40
N GLY A 387 10.65 -18.36 26.44
CA GLY A 387 11.19 -17.99 25.12
C GLY A 387 11.84 -16.60 25.13
N THR A 388 12.86 -16.44 24.28
CA THR A 388 13.55 -15.16 24.04
C THR A 388 13.30 -14.62 22.62
N VAL A 389 12.50 -15.33 21.82
CA VAL A 389 12.22 -15.00 20.41
C VAL A 389 10.71 -14.92 20.19
N LEU A 390 10.23 -13.75 19.76
CA LEU A 390 8.85 -13.57 19.32
C LEU A 390 8.65 -14.27 17.97
N SER A 391 7.61 -15.12 17.84
CA SER A 391 7.42 -15.90 16.62
C SER A 391 7.09 -15.03 15.41
N GLY A 392 7.56 -15.45 14.22
CA GLY A 392 7.26 -14.81 12.94
C GLY A 392 5.76 -14.70 12.66
N GLY A 393 4.94 -15.65 13.12
CA GLY A 393 3.47 -15.61 13.02
C GLY A 393 2.84 -14.46 13.81
N LYS A 394 3.33 -14.17 15.03
CA LYS A 394 2.87 -13.03 15.82
C LYS A 394 3.29 -11.71 15.20
N ALA A 395 4.52 -11.63 14.71
CA ALA A 395 5.02 -10.45 13.98
C ALA A 395 4.22 -10.20 12.68
N PHE A 396 3.88 -11.27 11.95
CA PHE A 396 3.04 -11.20 10.76
C PHE A 396 1.63 -10.71 11.08
N LEU A 397 0.99 -11.20 12.13
CA LEU A 397 -0.33 -10.75 12.57
C LEU A 397 -0.33 -9.25 12.92
N LEU A 398 0.69 -8.77 13.62
CA LEU A 398 0.87 -7.35 13.93
C LEU A 398 1.00 -6.52 12.66
N HIS A 399 1.77 -6.99 11.68
CA HIS A 399 1.99 -6.31 10.41
C HIS A 399 0.73 -6.29 9.53
N ASP A 400 0.16 -7.46 9.27
CA ASP A 400 -0.92 -7.66 8.30
C ASP A 400 -2.27 -7.13 8.80
N THR A 401 -2.63 -7.44 10.04
CA THR A 401 -3.95 -7.11 10.60
C THR A 401 -3.98 -5.72 11.23
N TRP A 402 -2.89 -5.31 11.87
CA TRP A 402 -2.86 -4.06 12.64
C TRP A 402 -2.04 -2.96 11.97
N GLY A 403 -1.41 -3.25 10.83
CA GLY A 403 -0.59 -2.30 10.11
C GLY A 403 0.67 -1.86 10.88
N PHE A 404 1.17 -2.72 11.79
CA PHE A 404 2.36 -2.44 12.58
C PHE A 404 3.59 -2.83 11.76
N PRO A 405 4.47 -1.90 11.36
CA PRO A 405 5.64 -2.25 10.57
C PRO A 405 6.52 -3.25 11.30
N ILE A 406 7.13 -4.18 10.57
CA ILE A 406 8.01 -5.19 11.17
C ILE A 406 9.17 -4.55 11.95
N ASP A 407 9.75 -3.48 11.41
CA ASP A 407 10.85 -2.77 12.06
C ASP A 407 10.46 -2.25 13.43
N LEU A 408 9.22 -1.74 13.56
CA LEU A 408 8.68 -1.29 14.83
C LEU A 408 8.48 -2.47 15.81
N THR A 409 8.05 -3.62 15.30
CA THR A 409 7.94 -4.84 16.10
C THR A 409 9.32 -5.30 16.59
N LEU A 410 10.35 -5.22 15.73
CA LEU A 410 11.74 -5.53 16.07
C LEU A 410 12.27 -4.62 17.18
N GLU A 411 12.11 -3.30 17.01
CA GLU A 411 12.56 -2.30 17.99
C GLU A 411 11.89 -2.51 19.35
N MET A 412 10.55 -2.63 19.38
CA MET A 412 9.80 -2.78 20.61
C MET A 412 10.01 -4.13 21.31
N ALA A 413 10.24 -5.20 20.54
CA ALA A 413 10.62 -6.50 21.11
C ALA A 413 12.02 -6.44 21.73
N ALA A 414 12.99 -5.79 21.06
CA ALA A 414 14.34 -5.60 21.57
C ALA A 414 14.37 -4.75 22.85
N GLU A 415 13.59 -3.69 22.94
CA GLU A 415 13.40 -2.88 24.16
C GLU A 415 12.92 -3.73 25.34
N GLN A 416 12.16 -4.78 25.07
CA GLN A 416 11.67 -5.73 26.07
C GLN A 416 12.56 -6.98 26.24
N GLY A 417 13.75 -6.99 25.62
CA GLY A 417 14.75 -8.06 25.72
C GLY A 417 14.43 -9.31 24.91
N LEU A 418 13.61 -9.20 23.87
CA LEU A 418 13.29 -10.29 22.94
C LEU A 418 13.85 -10.00 21.54
N SER A 419 14.25 -11.05 20.83
CA SER A 419 14.42 -10.99 19.36
C SER A 419 13.12 -11.41 18.64
N VAL A 420 13.06 -11.25 17.33
CA VAL A 420 11.92 -11.66 16.50
C VAL A 420 12.38 -12.66 15.45
N ASP A 421 11.57 -13.67 15.18
CA ASP A 421 11.78 -14.64 14.09
C ASP A 421 11.49 -13.96 12.73
N GLU A 422 12.43 -13.16 12.25
CA GLU A 422 12.33 -12.50 10.95
C GLU A 422 12.24 -13.48 9.77
N PRO A 423 13.00 -14.60 9.73
CA PRO A 423 12.83 -15.57 8.66
C PRO A 423 11.41 -16.12 8.58
N GLY A 424 10.80 -16.44 9.73
CA GLY A 424 9.39 -16.87 9.81
C GLY A 424 8.41 -15.81 9.33
N PHE A 425 8.64 -14.54 9.70
CA PHE A 425 7.85 -13.42 9.21
C PHE A 425 7.98 -13.26 7.68
N ARG A 426 9.20 -13.25 7.15
CA ARG A 426 9.46 -13.10 5.71
C ARG A 426 8.83 -14.22 4.89
N ARG A 427 8.84 -15.45 5.40
CA ARG A 427 8.16 -16.60 4.76
C ARG A 427 6.64 -16.36 4.66
N LEU A 428 6.00 -15.96 5.74
CA LEU A 428 4.56 -15.67 5.75
C LEU A 428 4.19 -14.50 4.82
N MET A 429 5.01 -13.45 4.78
CA MET A 429 4.87 -12.34 3.83
C MET A 429 5.04 -12.80 2.38
N GLN A 430 5.95 -13.75 2.12
CA GLN A 430 6.13 -14.32 0.79
C GLN A 430 4.93 -15.19 0.40
N GLU A 431 4.44 -16.04 1.30
CA GLU A 431 3.23 -16.84 1.08
C GLU A 431 2.00 -15.98 0.79
N GLN A 432 1.86 -14.83 1.45
CA GLN A 432 0.80 -13.87 1.17
C GLN A 432 0.97 -13.26 -0.23
N ARG A 433 2.18 -12.82 -0.59
CA ARG A 433 2.51 -12.30 -1.93
C ARG A 433 2.30 -13.34 -3.02
N ASP A 434 2.66 -14.59 -2.76
CA ASP A 434 2.50 -15.68 -3.73
C ASP A 434 1.02 -16.05 -3.92
N ARG A 435 0.20 -15.97 -2.86
CA ARG A 435 -1.27 -16.09 -2.98
C ARG A 435 -1.84 -14.95 -3.83
N ALA A 436 -1.46 -13.72 -3.55
CA ALA A 436 -1.88 -12.56 -4.36
C ALA A 436 -1.39 -12.64 -5.82
N LYS A 437 -0.15 -13.13 -6.04
CA LYS A 437 0.40 -13.40 -7.38
C LYS A 437 -0.27 -14.58 -8.07
N ALA A 438 -0.63 -15.64 -7.34
CA ALA A 438 -1.33 -16.79 -7.90
C ALA A 438 -2.73 -16.40 -8.38
N ASP A 439 -3.45 -15.57 -7.63
CA ASP A 439 -4.72 -14.99 -8.04
C ASP A 439 -4.57 -14.06 -9.26
N ALA A 440 -3.47 -13.28 -9.32
CA ALA A 440 -3.14 -12.45 -10.47
C ALA A 440 -2.63 -13.28 -11.67
N LYS A 441 -1.91 -14.40 -11.41
CA LYS A 441 -1.34 -15.29 -12.43
C LYS A 441 -2.39 -16.25 -13.04
N ALA A 442 -3.42 -16.60 -12.29
CA ALA A 442 -4.58 -17.30 -12.81
C ALA A 442 -5.34 -16.45 -13.86
N LYS A 443 -5.07 -15.15 -13.90
CA LYS A 443 -5.61 -14.20 -14.88
C LYS A 443 -4.63 -13.83 -16.01
N LYS A 444 -3.36 -14.27 -15.97
CA LYS A 444 -2.34 -13.99 -17.00
C LYS A 444 -1.75 -15.29 -17.54
N THR A 445 -2.16 -15.65 -18.73
CA THR A 445 -1.55 -16.71 -19.54
C THR A 445 -0.17 -16.28 -20.07
N GLY A 446 0.83 -17.14 -19.88
CA GLY A 446 2.04 -17.36 -20.69
C GLY A 446 2.95 -16.15 -20.96
N HIS A 447 4.21 -16.23 -20.50
CA HIS A 447 5.29 -15.40 -21.03
C HIS A 447 5.70 -15.94 -22.42
N ALA A 448 5.28 -15.24 -23.46
CA ALA A 448 5.91 -15.39 -24.77
C ALA A 448 7.31 -14.74 -24.72
N ASP A 449 8.25 -15.27 -25.50
CA ASP A 449 9.59 -14.70 -25.60
C ASP A 449 9.52 -13.29 -26.18
N MET A 450 9.91 -12.28 -25.40
CA MET A 450 9.84 -10.87 -25.79
C MET A 450 10.74 -10.55 -27.00
N SER A 451 11.69 -11.43 -27.33
CA SER A 451 12.57 -11.27 -28.49
C SER A 451 11.81 -11.35 -29.81
N ALA A 452 10.83 -12.25 -29.93
CA ALA A 452 10.02 -12.41 -31.13
C ALA A 452 9.20 -11.14 -31.46
N TYR A 453 8.66 -10.46 -30.44
CA TYR A 453 7.93 -9.21 -30.67
C TYR A 453 8.84 -8.03 -31.04
N ARG A 454 10.07 -7.98 -30.52
CA ARG A 454 11.07 -6.99 -30.90
C ARG A 454 11.53 -7.18 -32.34
N GLU A 455 11.79 -8.42 -32.77
CA GLU A 455 12.12 -8.73 -34.15
C GLU A 455 11.03 -8.28 -35.13
N ILE A 456 9.75 -8.50 -34.77
CA ILE A 456 8.61 -8.02 -35.56
C ILE A 456 8.59 -6.50 -35.61
N ALA A 457 8.81 -5.83 -34.44
CA ALA A 457 8.85 -4.37 -34.35
C ALA A 457 9.96 -3.76 -35.21
N ASP A 458 11.16 -4.34 -35.13
CA ASP A 458 12.33 -3.88 -35.90
C ASP A 458 12.15 -4.11 -37.44
N GLY A 459 11.42 -5.17 -37.81
CA GLY A 459 11.19 -5.52 -39.24
C GLY A 459 10.04 -4.77 -39.91
N SER A 460 8.96 -4.49 -39.20
CA SER A 460 7.71 -3.95 -39.75
C SER A 460 7.31 -2.57 -39.17
N GLY A 461 8.02 -2.09 -38.16
CA GLY A 461 7.69 -0.84 -37.46
C GLY A 461 6.51 -0.96 -36.51
N ALA A 462 6.02 0.19 -36.04
CA ALA A 462 4.90 0.25 -35.08
C ALA A 462 3.55 -0.03 -35.79
N THR A 463 2.65 -0.74 -35.10
CA THR A 463 1.26 -0.94 -35.54
C THR A 463 0.51 0.39 -35.51
N GLU A 464 -0.07 0.81 -36.64
CA GLU A 464 -0.93 1.98 -36.71
C GLU A 464 -2.29 1.69 -36.06
N PHE A 465 -2.65 2.41 -35.00
CA PHE A 465 -3.97 2.27 -34.38
C PHE A 465 -5.01 3.15 -35.12
N THR A 466 -5.92 2.53 -35.82
CA THR A 466 -7.02 3.20 -36.57
C THR A 466 -8.34 3.27 -35.79
N GLY A 467 -8.40 2.64 -34.63
CA GLY A 467 -9.62 2.38 -33.85
C GLY A 467 -10.28 3.60 -33.22
N TYR A 468 -9.67 4.80 -33.29
CA TYR A 468 -10.36 6.04 -32.92
C TYR A 468 -11.36 6.48 -34.00
N ALA A 469 -11.05 6.23 -35.26
CA ALA A 469 -11.89 6.66 -36.42
C ALA A 469 -12.74 5.51 -36.96
N THR A 470 -12.24 4.27 -36.97
CA THR A 470 -12.87 3.13 -37.62
C THR A 470 -13.04 1.95 -36.68
N THR A 471 -14.02 1.11 -36.97
CA THR A 471 -14.26 -0.15 -36.22
C THR A 471 -13.85 -1.39 -37.04
N GLN A 472 -13.39 -1.17 -38.24
CA GLN A 472 -12.95 -2.21 -39.17
C GLN A 472 -12.07 -1.61 -40.27
N GLY A 473 -11.24 -2.40 -40.90
CA GLY A 473 -10.36 -1.96 -41.99
C GLY A 473 -9.47 -3.05 -42.55
N GLU A 474 -8.88 -2.73 -43.72
CA GLU A 474 -7.85 -3.57 -44.33
C GLU A 474 -6.54 -3.47 -43.57
N SER A 475 -5.85 -4.58 -43.47
CA SER A 475 -4.58 -4.73 -42.76
C SER A 475 -3.74 -5.82 -43.42
N THR A 476 -2.45 -5.85 -43.08
CA THR A 476 -1.53 -6.92 -43.47
C THR A 476 -1.01 -7.63 -42.24
N ILE A 477 -0.93 -8.96 -42.28
CA ILE A 477 -0.32 -9.74 -41.20
C ILE A 477 1.21 -9.59 -41.28
N VAL A 478 1.82 -8.88 -40.34
CA VAL A 478 3.27 -8.66 -40.36
C VAL A 478 4.03 -9.57 -39.39
N GLY A 479 3.29 -10.24 -38.48
CA GLY A 479 3.86 -11.21 -37.54
C GLY A 479 2.81 -12.25 -37.12
N LEU A 480 3.27 -13.48 -36.92
CA LEU A 480 2.45 -14.60 -36.47
C LEU A 480 3.24 -15.47 -35.50
N LEU A 481 2.65 -15.76 -34.36
CA LEU A 481 3.17 -16.74 -33.41
C LEU A 481 2.11 -17.81 -33.17
N VAL A 482 2.55 -19.07 -33.09
CA VAL A 482 1.72 -20.24 -32.74
C VAL A 482 2.27 -20.78 -31.43
N ASN A 483 1.42 -20.86 -30.42
CA ASN A 483 1.83 -21.25 -29.05
C ASN A 483 3.06 -20.48 -28.52
N GLY A 484 3.13 -19.18 -28.86
CA GLY A 484 4.21 -18.28 -28.41
C GLY A 484 5.52 -18.37 -29.19
N VAL A 485 5.57 -19.14 -30.29
CA VAL A 485 6.75 -19.27 -31.14
C VAL A 485 6.46 -18.68 -32.53
N SER A 486 7.37 -17.86 -33.05
CA SER A 486 7.25 -17.28 -34.39
C SER A 486 7.06 -18.36 -35.45
N ALA A 487 6.05 -18.22 -36.30
CA ALA A 487 5.70 -19.19 -37.31
C ALA A 487 5.30 -18.49 -38.64
N PRO A 488 5.62 -19.06 -39.83
CA PRO A 488 5.26 -18.48 -41.12
C PRO A 488 3.77 -18.69 -41.43
N ALA A 489 3.15 -19.73 -40.84
CA ALA A 489 1.75 -20.09 -41.06
C ALA A 489 1.13 -20.75 -39.82
N ALA A 490 -0.22 -20.70 -39.71
CA ALA A 490 -1.03 -21.37 -38.72
C ALA A 490 -2.30 -21.96 -39.36
N SER A 491 -2.77 -23.09 -38.85
CA SER A 491 -3.91 -23.85 -39.35
C SER A 491 -5.14 -23.76 -38.44
N GLU A 492 -6.27 -24.21 -38.97
CA GLU A 492 -7.52 -24.30 -38.20
C GLU A 492 -7.33 -25.05 -36.88
N GLY A 493 -7.79 -24.45 -35.79
CA GLY A 493 -7.67 -24.94 -34.41
C GLY A 493 -6.45 -24.41 -33.64
N ASP A 494 -5.49 -23.80 -34.32
CA ASP A 494 -4.30 -23.25 -33.64
C ASP A 494 -4.65 -22.00 -32.81
N GLU A 495 -4.06 -21.93 -31.62
CA GLU A 495 -4.00 -20.69 -30.82
C GLU A 495 -2.88 -19.81 -31.39
N VAL A 496 -3.24 -18.59 -31.73
CA VAL A 496 -2.34 -17.69 -32.48
C VAL A 496 -2.23 -16.32 -31.80
N GLU A 497 -1.08 -15.70 -32.01
CA GLU A 497 -0.84 -14.29 -31.75
C GLU A 497 -0.47 -13.61 -33.09
N VAL A 498 -1.30 -12.67 -33.50
CA VAL A 498 -1.18 -12.00 -34.80
C VAL A 498 -0.80 -10.55 -34.61
N VAL A 499 0.21 -10.09 -35.33
CA VAL A 499 0.58 -8.68 -35.42
C VAL A 499 0.18 -8.13 -36.79
N LEU A 500 -0.52 -7.02 -36.80
CA LEU A 500 -0.96 -6.31 -38.00
C LEU A 500 -0.16 -5.01 -38.19
N ASP A 501 0.04 -4.58 -39.45
CA ASP A 501 0.63 -3.27 -39.77
C ASP A 501 -0.24 -2.11 -39.26
N ARG A 502 -1.57 -2.29 -39.33
CA ARG A 502 -2.58 -1.36 -38.81
C ARG A 502 -3.75 -2.12 -38.20
N THR A 503 -4.40 -1.54 -37.18
CA THR A 503 -5.48 -2.26 -36.50
C THR A 503 -6.56 -1.31 -35.94
N PRO A 504 -7.85 -1.70 -36.06
CA PRO A 504 -8.92 -1.02 -35.33
C PRO A 504 -9.07 -1.52 -33.87
N PHE A 505 -8.36 -2.58 -33.48
CA PHE A 505 -8.45 -3.19 -32.18
C PHE A 505 -7.66 -2.38 -31.15
N TYR A 506 -8.31 -1.96 -30.06
CA TYR A 506 -7.67 -1.34 -28.92
C TYR A 506 -6.98 -2.42 -28.07
N ALA A 507 -5.68 -2.26 -27.84
CA ALA A 507 -4.94 -3.09 -26.93
C ALA A 507 -5.23 -2.67 -25.47
N GLU A 508 -5.31 -3.63 -24.55
CA GLU A 508 -5.53 -3.35 -23.14
C GLU A 508 -4.50 -2.36 -22.59
N GLY A 509 -4.97 -1.27 -22.03
CA GLY A 509 -4.11 -0.22 -21.50
C GLY A 509 -4.92 0.92 -20.88
N GLY A 510 -4.30 1.71 -19.99
CA GLY A 510 -4.96 2.85 -19.33
C GLY A 510 -6.25 2.46 -18.59
N GLY A 511 -6.31 1.25 -18.02
CA GLY A 511 -7.51 0.73 -17.37
C GLY A 511 -8.64 0.29 -18.30
N GLN A 512 -8.49 0.41 -19.61
CA GLN A 512 -9.50 -0.07 -20.56
C GLN A 512 -9.17 -1.49 -21.01
N LEU A 513 -10.15 -2.43 -20.95
CA LEU A 513 -10.02 -3.77 -21.46
C LEU A 513 -9.90 -3.78 -22.99
N ALA A 514 -9.20 -4.79 -23.51
CA ALA A 514 -9.00 -5.00 -24.94
C ALA A 514 -10.31 -5.25 -25.70
N ASP A 515 -10.26 -4.92 -26.98
CA ASP A 515 -11.30 -5.33 -27.91
C ASP A 515 -11.27 -6.80 -28.21
N GLN A 516 -12.38 -7.27 -28.70
CA GLN A 516 -12.59 -8.58 -29.29
C GLN A 516 -13.15 -8.43 -30.68
N GLY A 517 -13.03 -9.45 -31.51
CA GLY A 517 -13.57 -9.42 -32.88
C GLY A 517 -12.99 -10.50 -33.77
N ARG A 518 -12.91 -10.21 -35.08
CA ARG A 518 -12.46 -11.18 -36.05
C ARG A 518 -11.50 -10.54 -37.08
N ILE A 519 -10.55 -11.34 -37.49
CA ILE A 519 -9.68 -11.04 -38.63
C ILE A 519 -10.01 -12.05 -39.73
N LYS A 520 -10.38 -11.57 -40.90
CA LYS A 520 -10.70 -12.41 -42.10
C LYS A 520 -9.64 -12.16 -43.15
N LEU A 521 -9.11 -13.22 -43.72
CA LEU A 521 -8.16 -13.15 -44.83
C LEU A 521 -8.90 -13.26 -46.16
N ASP A 522 -8.29 -12.74 -47.23
CA ASP A 522 -8.81 -12.87 -48.59
C ASP A 522 -8.93 -14.34 -49.06
N THR A 523 -8.14 -15.23 -48.45
CA THR A 523 -8.20 -16.69 -48.67
C THR A 523 -9.45 -17.34 -48.09
N GLY A 524 -10.25 -16.59 -47.28
CA GLY A 524 -11.41 -17.11 -46.56
C GLY A 524 -11.09 -17.60 -45.14
N ALA A 525 -9.82 -17.57 -44.72
CA ALA A 525 -9.45 -17.93 -43.35
C ALA A 525 -10.02 -16.91 -42.35
N VAL A 526 -10.36 -17.37 -41.14
CA VAL A 526 -10.97 -16.56 -40.08
C VAL A 526 -10.27 -16.82 -38.77
N ILE A 527 -9.82 -15.75 -38.14
CA ILE A 527 -9.26 -15.77 -36.78
C ILE A 527 -10.28 -15.08 -35.86
N GLU A 528 -10.63 -15.71 -34.75
CA GLU A 528 -11.40 -15.10 -33.68
C GLU A 528 -10.46 -14.51 -32.64
N ILE A 529 -10.54 -13.19 -32.44
CA ILE A 529 -9.68 -12.46 -31.51
C ILE A 529 -10.43 -12.28 -30.20
N ARG A 530 -9.78 -12.74 -29.08
CA ARG A 530 -10.33 -12.70 -27.75
C ARG A 530 -9.64 -11.67 -26.85
N ASP A 531 -8.40 -11.27 -27.18
CA ASP A 531 -7.61 -10.33 -26.42
C ASP A 531 -6.61 -9.61 -27.31
N VAL A 532 -6.24 -8.38 -26.94
CA VAL A 532 -5.19 -7.61 -27.63
C VAL A 532 -4.31 -6.94 -26.60
N GLN A 533 -3.02 -7.19 -26.68
CA GLN A 533 -2.01 -6.70 -25.74
C GLN A 533 -0.92 -5.91 -26.48
N GLN A 534 -0.17 -5.10 -25.73
CA GLN A 534 0.98 -4.36 -26.26
C GLN A 534 2.24 -4.73 -25.45
N PRO A 535 2.85 -5.90 -25.71
CA PRO A 535 3.99 -6.42 -24.95
C PRO A 535 5.25 -5.57 -25.12
N VAL A 536 5.43 -4.95 -26.27
CA VAL A 536 6.49 -3.94 -26.53
C VAL A 536 5.84 -2.66 -27.05
N PRO A 537 6.41 -1.48 -26.76
CA PRO A 537 5.85 -0.21 -27.21
C PRO A 537 5.60 -0.19 -28.71
N GLY A 538 4.41 0.20 -29.12
CA GLY A 538 4.05 0.32 -30.53
C GLY A 538 3.64 -0.97 -31.23
N VAL A 539 3.67 -2.14 -30.62
CA VAL A 539 3.27 -3.43 -31.25
C VAL A 539 2.02 -3.99 -30.62
N SER A 540 0.91 -3.96 -31.37
CA SER A 540 -0.37 -4.55 -30.95
C SER A 540 -0.43 -6.01 -31.33
N VAL A 541 -0.52 -6.90 -30.34
CA VAL A 541 -0.56 -8.36 -30.50
C VAL A 541 -1.99 -8.84 -30.27
N HIS A 542 -2.61 -9.40 -31.32
CA HIS A 542 -3.99 -9.92 -31.31
C HIS A 542 -3.96 -11.41 -30.98
N LYS A 543 -4.51 -11.80 -29.83
CA LYS A 543 -4.54 -13.18 -29.32
C LYS A 543 -5.89 -13.83 -29.62
N GLY A 544 -5.84 -15.00 -30.22
CA GLY A 544 -7.06 -15.72 -30.61
C GLY A 544 -6.78 -17.09 -31.16
N SER A 545 -7.74 -17.61 -31.88
CA SER A 545 -7.62 -18.94 -32.53
C SER A 545 -8.09 -18.90 -33.99
N VAL A 546 -7.46 -19.69 -34.83
CA VAL A 546 -7.86 -19.88 -36.21
C VAL A 546 -9.12 -20.74 -36.24
N GLN A 547 -10.22 -20.15 -36.68
CA GLN A 547 -11.52 -20.84 -36.76
C GLN A 547 -11.72 -21.60 -38.05
N VAL A 548 -11.18 -21.10 -39.14
CA VAL A 548 -11.29 -21.64 -40.48
C VAL A 548 -10.05 -21.36 -41.30
N GLY A 549 -9.53 -22.37 -42.01
CA GLY A 549 -8.50 -22.22 -43.02
C GLY A 549 -7.08 -22.08 -42.51
N GLU A 550 -6.21 -21.52 -43.32
CA GLU A 550 -4.78 -21.31 -43.05
C GLU A 550 -4.44 -19.80 -43.06
N VAL A 551 -3.68 -19.37 -42.10
CA VAL A 551 -3.21 -17.99 -41.90
C VAL A 551 -1.73 -17.94 -42.18
N THR A 552 -1.26 -16.99 -42.98
CA THR A 552 0.18 -16.81 -43.31
C THR A 552 0.65 -15.39 -43.10
N VAL A 553 1.92 -15.23 -42.75
CA VAL A 553 2.56 -13.92 -42.68
C VAL A 553 2.60 -13.30 -44.11
N GLY A 554 2.36 -11.99 -44.19
CA GLY A 554 2.27 -11.25 -45.45
C GLY A 554 0.87 -11.29 -46.10
N ALA A 555 -0.07 -12.05 -45.55
CA ALA A 555 -1.42 -12.11 -46.08
C ALA A 555 -2.21 -10.81 -45.84
N SER A 556 -3.00 -10.42 -46.82
CA SER A 556 -4.01 -9.37 -46.71
C SER A 556 -5.16 -9.85 -45.83
N ALA A 557 -5.56 -9.01 -44.91
CA ALA A 557 -6.56 -9.32 -43.92
C ALA A 557 -7.54 -8.14 -43.72
N TYR A 558 -8.74 -8.44 -43.31
CA TYR A 558 -9.77 -7.49 -42.94
C TYR A 558 -10.07 -7.66 -41.45
N ALA A 559 -9.66 -6.67 -40.67
CA ALA A 559 -9.80 -6.65 -39.22
C ALA A 559 -11.10 -5.94 -38.83
N ALA A 560 -11.92 -6.56 -37.98
CA ALA A 560 -13.19 -5.99 -37.49
C ALA A 560 -13.44 -6.33 -36.04
N ILE A 561 -13.66 -5.29 -35.23
CA ILE A 561 -13.96 -5.44 -33.82
C ILE A 561 -15.43 -5.77 -33.53
N ASP A 562 -15.71 -6.29 -32.33
CA ASP A 562 -17.06 -6.30 -31.76
C ASP A 562 -17.47 -4.88 -31.35
N VAL A 563 -18.21 -4.24 -32.22
CA VAL A 563 -18.68 -2.85 -32.06
C VAL A 563 -19.56 -2.69 -30.80
N ARG A 564 -20.35 -3.72 -30.46
CA ARG A 564 -21.22 -3.67 -29.27
C ARG A 564 -20.39 -3.66 -28.01
N ARG A 565 -19.38 -4.52 -27.93
CA ARG A 565 -18.43 -4.56 -26.82
C ARG A 565 -17.67 -3.23 -26.72
N ARG A 566 -17.07 -2.74 -27.81
CA ARG A 566 -16.33 -1.46 -27.84
C ARG A 566 -17.19 -0.30 -27.33
N ARG A 567 -18.43 -0.19 -27.81
CA ARG A 567 -19.35 0.87 -27.37
C ARG A 567 -19.67 0.78 -25.88
N ALA A 568 -19.85 -0.43 -25.35
CA ALA A 568 -20.12 -0.62 -23.95
C ALA A 568 -18.91 -0.21 -23.08
N ILE A 569 -17.69 -0.55 -23.52
CA ILE A 569 -16.44 -0.15 -22.84
C ILE A 569 -16.22 1.36 -22.95
N ALA A 570 -16.42 1.97 -24.13
CA ALA A 570 -16.27 3.42 -24.33
C ALA A 570 -17.23 4.23 -23.44
N ARG A 571 -18.45 3.72 -23.21
CA ARG A 571 -19.40 4.31 -22.23
C ARG A 571 -18.83 4.22 -20.81
N ALA A 572 -18.33 3.05 -20.40
CA ALA A 572 -17.74 2.86 -19.08
C ALA A 572 -16.53 3.77 -18.87
N HIS A 573 -15.67 3.89 -19.88
CA HIS A 573 -14.49 4.72 -19.82
C HIS A 573 -14.82 6.22 -19.72
N SER A 574 -15.77 6.70 -20.52
CA SER A 574 -16.23 8.10 -20.41
C SER A 574 -16.91 8.37 -19.07
N ALA A 575 -17.69 7.41 -18.54
CA ALA A 575 -18.29 7.50 -17.20
C ALA A 575 -17.23 7.56 -16.10
N THR A 576 -16.09 6.89 -16.27
CA THR A 576 -14.95 6.97 -15.33
C THR A 576 -14.42 8.39 -15.20
N HIS A 577 -14.22 9.10 -16.31
CA HIS A 577 -13.79 10.53 -16.29
C HIS A 577 -14.82 11.42 -15.61
N LEU A 578 -16.11 11.22 -15.86
CA LEU A 578 -17.16 11.97 -15.15
C LEU A 578 -17.13 11.68 -13.65
N THR A 579 -16.94 10.42 -13.28
CA THR A 579 -16.85 10.01 -11.86
C THR A 579 -15.61 10.61 -11.20
N HIS A 580 -14.47 10.59 -11.86
CA HIS A 580 -13.24 11.19 -11.36
C HIS A 580 -13.43 12.68 -11.07
N GLN A 581 -13.94 13.44 -12.02
CA GLN A 581 -14.17 14.87 -11.84
C GLN A 581 -15.21 15.12 -10.74
N ALA A 582 -16.31 14.37 -10.70
CA ALA A 582 -17.35 14.54 -9.69
C ALA A 582 -16.84 14.24 -8.26
N LEU A 583 -16.01 13.22 -8.12
CA LEU A 583 -15.35 12.89 -6.83
C LEU A 583 -14.34 13.98 -6.44
N ARG A 584 -13.57 14.52 -7.38
CA ARG A 584 -12.66 15.64 -7.10
C ARG A 584 -13.40 16.91 -6.67
N ASP A 585 -14.54 17.18 -7.27
CA ASP A 585 -15.37 18.32 -6.89
C ASP A 585 -15.98 18.14 -5.48
N ALA A 586 -16.34 16.92 -5.11
CA ALA A 586 -16.95 16.61 -3.81
C ALA A 586 -15.93 16.46 -2.67
N LEU A 587 -14.75 15.86 -2.95
CA LEU A 587 -13.77 15.46 -1.95
C LEU A 587 -12.47 16.28 -2.03
N GLY A 588 -12.29 17.07 -3.09
CA GLY A 588 -11.10 17.86 -3.35
C GLY A 588 -10.07 17.14 -4.22
N PRO A 589 -8.96 17.82 -4.56
CA PRO A 589 -7.94 17.32 -5.50
C PRO A 589 -7.19 16.06 -5.03
N THR A 590 -7.32 15.69 -3.75
CA THR A 590 -6.76 14.45 -3.20
C THR A 590 -7.47 13.19 -3.70
N ALA A 591 -8.70 13.32 -4.22
CA ALA A 591 -9.43 12.24 -4.87
C ALA A 591 -8.90 11.97 -6.30
N ALA A 592 -7.57 11.90 -6.43
CA ALA A 592 -6.88 11.56 -7.67
C ALA A 592 -7.00 10.06 -7.96
N GLN A 593 -7.00 9.71 -9.25
CA GLN A 593 -7.04 8.31 -9.67
C GLN A 593 -5.81 7.55 -9.16
N ALA A 594 -6.05 6.39 -8.57
CA ALA A 594 -5.04 5.42 -8.14
C ALA A 594 -5.08 4.14 -8.99
N GLY A 595 -6.12 3.98 -9.78
CA GLY A 595 -6.33 2.90 -10.72
C GLY A 595 -7.74 2.90 -11.28
N SER A 596 -7.95 2.22 -12.41
CA SER A 596 -9.28 2.02 -13.00
C SER A 596 -9.35 0.72 -13.78
N GLU A 597 -10.56 0.24 -14.02
CA GLU A 597 -10.86 -0.82 -14.99
C GLU A 597 -12.19 -0.53 -15.66
N ASN A 598 -12.16 -0.44 -16.98
CA ASN A 598 -13.32 -0.18 -17.81
C ASN A 598 -13.65 -1.44 -18.64
N SER A 599 -14.74 -2.08 -18.29
CA SER A 599 -15.28 -3.29 -18.91
C SER A 599 -16.65 -3.03 -19.56
N PRO A 600 -17.19 -3.94 -20.36
CA PRO A 600 -18.49 -3.72 -20.96
C PRO A 600 -19.59 -3.45 -19.93
N GLY A 601 -20.16 -2.25 -19.94
CA GLY A 601 -21.27 -1.84 -19.07
C GLY A 601 -20.93 -1.63 -17.58
N ARG A 602 -19.67 -1.74 -17.23
CA ARG A 602 -19.20 -1.59 -15.83
C ARG A 602 -17.83 -0.92 -15.78
N PHE A 603 -17.59 -0.15 -14.71
CA PHE A 603 -16.24 0.28 -14.35
C PHE A 603 -15.99 0.14 -12.86
N ARG A 604 -14.73 0.08 -12.50
CA ARG A 604 -14.22 0.33 -11.16
C ARG A 604 -13.24 1.49 -11.20
N PHE A 605 -13.27 2.31 -10.18
CA PHE A 605 -12.42 3.49 -10.06
C PHE A 605 -11.83 3.55 -8.67
N ASP A 606 -10.52 3.53 -8.58
CA ASP A 606 -9.75 3.60 -7.36
C ASP A 606 -9.23 5.02 -7.20
N PHE A 607 -9.41 5.62 -6.03
CA PHE A 607 -9.04 7.01 -5.79
C PHE A 607 -8.50 7.23 -4.38
N GLY A 608 -7.69 8.28 -4.24
CA GLY A 608 -7.14 8.69 -2.96
C GLY A 608 -8.23 9.27 -2.04
N SER A 609 -8.47 8.64 -0.90
CA SER A 609 -9.27 9.20 0.19
C SER A 609 -8.89 8.56 1.52
N PRO A 610 -8.56 9.36 2.54
CA PRO A 610 -8.16 8.84 3.85
C PRO A 610 -9.33 8.22 4.62
N ASN A 611 -10.56 8.64 4.32
CA ASN A 611 -11.77 8.21 5.02
C ASN A 611 -12.76 7.54 4.06
N ALA A 612 -13.68 6.76 4.62
CA ALA A 612 -14.84 6.26 3.89
C ALA A 612 -15.67 7.43 3.36
N VAL A 613 -16.17 7.32 2.14
CA VAL A 613 -17.04 8.34 1.54
C VAL A 613 -18.45 8.12 2.08
N PRO A 614 -19.07 9.14 2.71
CA PRO A 614 -20.44 9.01 3.18
C PRO A 614 -21.41 8.66 2.03
N GLY A 615 -22.41 7.83 2.31
CA GLY A 615 -23.40 7.42 1.30
C GLY A 615 -24.13 8.60 0.67
N SER A 616 -24.40 9.67 1.42
CA SER A 616 -24.97 10.91 0.89
C SER A 616 -24.09 11.58 -0.17
N VAL A 617 -22.76 11.61 0.07
CA VAL A 617 -21.81 12.18 -0.91
C VAL A 617 -21.77 11.33 -2.17
N LEU A 618 -21.82 10.00 -2.05
CA LEU A 618 -21.90 9.11 -3.22
C LEU A 618 -23.21 9.33 -4.00
N THR A 619 -24.32 9.57 -3.32
CA THR A 619 -25.60 9.92 -3.96
C THR A 619 -25.48 11.24 -4.72
N ASP A 620 -24.87 12.27 -4.10
CA ASP A 620 -24.65 13.57 -4.75
C ASP A 620 -23.73 13.44 -5.99
N VAL A 621 -22.68 12.64 -5.88
CA VAL A 621 -21.77 12.33 -7.00
C VAL A 621 -22.52 11.61 -8.14
N GLU A 622 -23.32 10.58 -7.83
CA GLU A 622 -24.14 9.86 -8.80
C GLU A 622 -25.13 10.80 -9.50
N GLN A 623 -25.81 11.64 -8.73
CA GLN A 623 -26.74 12.63 -9.27
C GLN A 623 -26.02 13.60 -10.20
N LYS A 624 -24.89 14.17 -9.76
CA LYS A 624 -24.09 15.09 -10.56
C LYS A 624 -23.64 14.48 -11.89
N ILE A 625 -23.19 13.21 -11.88
CA ILE A 625 -22.81 12.50 -13.10
C ILE A 625 -24.03 12.44 -14.04
N ASN A 626 -25.19 11.98 -13.55
CA ASN A 626 -26.38 11.81 -14.38
C ASN A 626 -26.96 13.15 -14.87
N ASP A 627 -26.81 14.24 -14.10
CA ASP A 627 -27.15 15.60 -14.54
C ASP A 627 -26.26 16.06 -15.72
N VAL A 628 -24.95 15.72 -15.68
CA VAL A 628 -24.02 16.01 -16.76
C VAL A 628 -24.38 15.22 -18.03
N LEU A 629 -24.89 14.00 -17.90
CA LEU A 629 -25.36 13.22 -19.07
C LEU A 629 -26.48 13.94 -19.81
N SER A 630 -27.39 14.59 -19.09
CA SER A 630 -28.50 15.34 -19.66
C SER A 630 -28.11 16.64 -20.39
N ARG A 631 -26.87 17.12 -20.15
CA ARG A 631 -26.33 18.32 -20.79
C ARG A 631 -25.82 18.06 -22.21
N GLU A 632 -25.77 16.81 -22.66
CA GLU A 632 -25.34 16.41 -24.02
C GLU A 632 -23.97 16.99 -24.40
N LEU A 633 -23.02 16.97 -23.47
CA LEU A 633 -21.68 17.54 -23.70
C LEU A 633 -20.91 16.77 -24.76
N GLU A 634 -20.29 17.47 -25.65
CA GLU A 634 -19.41 16.89 -26.66
C GLU A 634 -18.14 16.33 -26.00
N VAL A 635 -17.68 15.17 -26.50
CA VAL A 635 -16.43 14.55 -26.07
C VAL A 635 -15.44 14.63 -27.22
N THR A 636 -14.44 15.48 -27.06
CA THR A 636 -13.38 15.70 -28.06
C THR A 636 -12.05 15.16 -27.59
N ALA A 637 -11.16 14.89 -28.54
CA ALA A 637 -9.80 14.44 -28.24
C ALA A 637 -8.81 15.12 -29.16
N GLU A 638 -7.76 15.71 -28.57
CA GLU A 638 -6.73 16.46 -29.26
C GLU A 638 -5.34 15.96 -28.88
N ILE A 639 -4.38 15.99 -29.80
CA ILE A 639 -2.99 15.64 -29.57
C ILE A 639 -2.16 16.93 -29.47
N MET A 640 -1.55 17.15 -28.31
CA MET A 640 -0.74 18.35 -28.05
C MET A 640 0.52 18.01 -27.25
N SER A 641 1.38 19.00 -26.98
CA SER A 641 2.52 18.79 -26.06
C SER A 641 2.03 18.65 -24.62
N ILE A 642 2.78 17.93 -23.78
CA ILE A 642 2.46 17.77 -22.36
C ILE A 642 2.38 19.12 -21.63
N ASP A 643 3.25 20.07 -22.01
CA ASP A 643 3.27 21.41 -21.41
C ASP A 643 2.03 22.22 -21.76
N GLU A 644 1.56 22.09 -23.00
CA GLU A 644 0.32 22.73 -23.43
C GLU A 644 -0.89 22.13 -22.74
N ALA A 645 -0.94 20.80 -22.62
CA ALA A 645 -1.99 20.10 -21.88
C ALA A 645 -2.07 20.57 -20.42
N LYS A 646 -0.92 20.69 -19.74
CA LYS A 646 -0.85 21.20 -18.36
C LYS A 646 -1.29 22.66 -18.28
N LYS A 647 -0.87 23.52 -19.22
CA LYS A 647 -1.31 24.93 -19.27
C LYS A 647 -2.82 25.07 -19.45
N GLN A 648 -3.42 24.14 -20.19
CA GLN A 648 -4.87 24.06 -20.35
C GLN A 648 -5.62 23.42 -19.18
N GLY A 649 -4.92 23.04 -18.11
CA GLY A 649 -5.51 22.44 -16.91
C GLY A 649 -5.91 20.96 -17.07
N ALA A 650 -5.33 20.24 -18.04
CA ALA A 650 -5.59 18.81 -18.19
C ALA A 650 -5.03 18.03 -17.00
N ILE A 651 -5.84 17.15 -16.45
CA ILE A 651 -5.44 16.28 -15.36
C ILE A 651 -4.55 15.16 -15.93
N ALA A 652 -3.37 15.02 -15.34
CA ALA A 652 -2.44 13.92 -15.62
C ALA A 652 -2.41 12.97 -14.42
N GLU A 653 -2.40 11.68 -14.65
CA GLU A 653 -2.23 10.70 -13.56
C GLU A 653 -0.82 10.77 -12.99
N PHE A 654 -0.71 10.69 -11.66
CA PHE A 654 0.58 10.64 -10.98
C PHE A 654 1.26 9.28 -11.25
N GLY A 655 2.50 9.34 -11.77
CA GLY A 655 3.33 8.14 -11.97
C GLY A 655 3.22 7.50 -13.35
N GLU A 656 2.38 8.02 -14.25
CA GLU A 656 2.36 7.61 -15.65
C GLU A 656 3.46 8.31 -16.45
N LYS A 657 4.09 7.55 -17.37
CA LYS A 657 5.07 8.08 -18.32
C LYS A 657 4.35 8.60 -19.54
N TYR A 658 4.38 9.90 -19.71
CA TYR A 658 3.84 10.54 -20.91
C TYR A 658 4.98 10.91 -21.86
N GLY A 659 4.81 10.63 -23.16
CA GLY A 659 5.71 11.11 -24.19
C GLY A 659 5.62 12.64 -24.37
N GLU A 660 6.43 13.19 -25.27
CA GLU A 660 6.41 14.64 -25.59
C GLU A 660 5.03 15.10 -26.12
N ARG A 661 4.30 14.20 -26.77
CA ARG A 661 2.94 14.44 -27.27
C ARG A 661 1.95 13.54 -26.56
N VAL A 662 0.88 14.13 -26.08
CA VAL A 662 -0.18 13.46 -25.30
C VAL A 662 -1.54 13.68 -25.95
N ARG A 663 -2.43 12.69 -25.79
CA ARG A 663 -3.82 12.82 -26.17
C ARG A 663 -4.64 13.33 -24.99
N VAL A 664 -5.29 14.48 -25.17
CA VAL A 664 -6.17 15.12 -24.18
C VAL A 664 -7.61 14.86 -24.56
N VAL A 665 -8.36 14.23 -23.66
CA VAL A 665 -9.81 14.03 -23.80
C VAL A 665 -10.52 15.11 -22.99
N THR A 666 -11.41 15.84 -23.66
CA THR A 666 -12.20 16.92 -23.08
C THR A 666 -13.68 16.57 -23.15
N ILE A 667 -14.39 16.65 -22.04
CA ILE A 667 -15.84 16.42 -21.96
C ILE A 667 -16.49 17.79 -21.65
N GLY A 668 -16.81 18.52 -22.72
CA GLY A 668 -17.35 19.86 -22.62
C GLY A 668 -16.53 20.79 -21.70
N ASP A 669 -17.20 21.40 -20.73
CA ASP A 669 -16.63 22.21 -19.65
C ASP A 669 -16.44 21.43 -18.34
N PHE A 670 -16.70 20.12 -18.32
CA PHE A 670 -16.77 19.32 -17.09
C PHE A 670 -15.48 18.60 -16.75
N SER A 671 -14.83 17.93 -17.71
CA SER A 671 -13.59 17.18 -17.47
C SER A 671 -12.59 17.36 -18.61
N LYS A 672 -11.31 17.42 -18.28
CA LYS A 672 -10.20 17.44 -19.23
C LYS A 672 -9.04 16.62 -18.67
N GLU A 673 -8.70 15.51 -19.33
CA GLU A 673 -7.76 14.53 -18.82
C GLU A 673 -6.86 13.95 -19.92
N LEU A 674 -5.64 13.55 -19.56
CA LEU A 674 -4.74 12.80 -20.44
C LEU A 674 -5.27 11.38 -20.56
N CYS A 675 -5.68 10.95 -21.75
CA CYS A 675 -6.25 9.63 -21.93
C CYS A 675 -6.06 9.08 -23.35
N GLY A 676 -5.49 7.86 -23.45
CA GLY A 676 -5.33 7.10 -24.69
C GLY A 676 -6.52 6.18 -25.03
N GLY A 677 -7.54 6.10 -24.19
CA GLY A 677 -8.67 5.20 -24.37
C GLY A 677 -9.69 5.61 -25.41
N THR A 678 -10.68 4.75 -25.63
CA THR A 678 -11.79 5.03 -26.52
C THR A 678 -12.99 5.58 -25.76
N HIS A 679 -13.65 6.61 -26.33
CA HIS A 679 -14.73 7.33 -25.67
C HIS A 679 -15.97 7.44 -26.56
N VAL A 680 -17.08 7.80 -25.94
CA VAL A 680 -18.29 8.23 -26.67
C VAL A 680 -18.07 9.61 -27.29
N GLY A 681 -18.85 9.95 -28.32
CA GLY A 681 -18.78 11.29 -28.92
C GLY A 681 -19.59 12.34 -28.16
N ASN A 682 -20.52 11.92 -27.29
CA ASN A 682 -21.39 12.81 -26.53
C ASN A 682 -21.85 12.13 -25.23
N THR A 683 -21.98 12.89 -24.14
CA THR A 683 -22.36 12.32 -22.83
C THR A 683 -23.72 11.64 -22.80
N ALA A 684 -24.67 12.06 -23.60
CA ALA A 684 -25.99 11.42 -23.70
C ALA A 684 -25.89 9.95 -24.16
N GLN A 685 -24.82 9.56 -24.87
CA GLN A 685 -24.63 8.18 -25.33
C GLN A 685 -24.29 7.19 -24.18
N LEU A 686 -23.95 7.69 -22.97
CA LEU A 686 -23.72 6.83 -21.81
C LEU A 686 -25.01 6.14 -21.34
N GLY A 687 -26.15 6.85 -21.45
CA GLY A 687 -27.45 6.39 -20.97
C GLY A 687 -27.61 6.70 -19.48
N LEU A 688 -27.28 5.80 -18.59
CA LEU A 688 -27.42 5.95 -17.15
C LEU A 688 -26.14 5.44 -16.46
N VAL A 689 -25.73 6.10 -15.37
CA VAL A 689 -24.65 5.66 -14.50
C VAL A 689 -25.21 5.38 -13.11
N LYS A 690 -24.99 4.18 -12.59
CA LYS A 690 -25.41 3.75 -11.24
C LYS A 690 -24.19 3.35 -10.43
N LEU A 691 -23.89 4.09 -9.37
CA LEU A 691 -22.87 3.72 -8.39
C LEU A 691 -23.40 2.57 -7.51
N LEU A 692 -22.62 1.50 -7.39
CA LEU A 692 -23.00 0.33 -6.59
C LEU A 692 -22.59 0.47 -5.13
N GLY A 693 -21.54 1.20 -4.87
CA GLY A 693 -21.02 1.41 -3.53
C GLY A 693 -19.54 1.75 -3.53
N GLU A 694 -19.01 1.89 -2.33
CA GLU A 694 -17.63 2.24 -2.06
C GLU A 694 -17.01 1.27 -1.06
N SER A 695 -15.73 0.95 -1.25
CA SER A 695 -14.99 0.05 -0.35
C SER A 695 -13.52 0.46 -0.23
N SER A 696 -12.88 0.07 0.87
CA SER A 696 -11.43 0.23 1.02
C SER A 696 -10.69 -0.88 0.30
N ILE A 697 -9.67 -0.53 -0.47
CA ILE A 697 -8.76 -1.49 -1.14
C ILE A 697 -7.32 -1.38 -0.63
N GLY A 698 -7.06 -0.37 0.16
CA GLY A 698 -5.74 -0.10 0.74
C GLY A 698 -5.81 1.07 1.71
N SER A 699 -4.70 1.35 2.37
CA SER A 699 -4.64 2.52 3.25
C SER A 699 -4.66 3.79 2.41
N GLY A 700 -5.66 4.63 2.64
CA GLY A 700 -5.85 5.88 1.91
C GLY A 700 -6.33 5.71 0.46
N VAL A 701 -6.70 4.49 0.04
CA VAL A 701 -7.25 4.23 -1.30
C VAL A 701 -8.63 3.60 -1.17
N ARG A 702 -9.59 4.19 -1.86
CA ARG A 702 -10.98 3.76 -1.91
C ARG A 702 -11.34 3.35 -3.33
N ARG A 703 -12.28 2.43 -3.45
CA ARG A 703 -12.81 1.95 -4.72
C ARG A 703 -14.29 2.24 -4.83
N VAL A 704 -14.70 2.83 -5.94
CA VAL A 704 -16.10 2.92 -6.38
C VAL A 704 -16.30 1.97 -7.55
N GLU A 705 -17.37 1.21 -7.52
CA GLU A 705 -17.85 0.39 -8.63
C GLU A 705 -19.15 0.94 -9.19
N ALA A 706 -19.31 0.90 -10.51
CA ALA A 706 -20.48 1.43 -11.16
C ALA A 706 -20.93 0.60 -12.37
N LEU A 707 -22.21 0.68 -12.68
CA LEU A 707 -22.81 0.15 -13.89
C LEU A 707 -23.19 1.30 -14.83
N VAL A 708 -23.12 1.06 -16.13
CA VAL A 708 -23.34 2.08 -17.16
C VAL A 708 -24.32 1.59 -18.23
N GLY A 709 -25.23 2.44 -18.65
CA GLY A 709 -26.18 2.19 -19.71
C GLY A 709 -27.18 1.09 -19.38
N VAL A 710 -27.27 0.08 -20.23
CA VAL A 710 -28.26 -1.01 -20.10
C VAL A 710 -28.06 -1.82 -18.81
N ASP A 711 -26.82 -2.00 -18.37
CA ASP A 711 -26.54 -2.75 -17.13
C ASP A 711 -26.99 -1.97 -15.88
N ALA A 712 -26.83 -0.65 -15.88
CA ALA A 712 -27.40 0.22 -14.84
C ALA A 712 -28.93 0.15 -14.84
N TYR A 713 -29.57 0.18 -16.00
CA TYR A 713 -31.02 0.02 -16.12
C TYR A 713 -31.49 -1.35 -15.60
N ASN A 714 -30.84 -2.43 -16.01
CA ASN A 714 -31.18 -3.78 -15.57
C ASN A 714 -31.07 -3.94 -14.05
N PHE A 715 -30.08 -3.33 -13.44
CA PHE A 715 -29.91 -3.32 -12.00
C PHE A 715 -31.10 -2.62 -11.30
N LEU A 716 -31.45 -1.41 -11.73
CA LEU A 716 -32.59 -0.66 -11.16
C LEU A 716 -33.93 -1.36 -11.42
N ALA A 717 -34.13 -1.97 -12.58
CA ALA A 717 -35.32 -2.75 -12.89
C ALA A 717 -35.48 -3.96 -11.95
N LYS A 718 -34.35 -4.60 -11.60
CA LYS A 718 -34.33 -5.70 -10.62
C LYS A 718 -34.68 -5.19 -9.21
N GLU A 719 -34.10 -4.07 -8.78
CA GLU A 719 -34.44 -3.45 -7.50
C GLU A 719 -35.93 -3.07 -7.44
N HIS A 720 -36.46 -2.50 -8.52
CA HIS A 720 -37.91 -2.20 -8.63
C HIS A 720 -38.76 -3.46 -8.46
N THR A 721 -38.37 -4.56 -9.11
CA THR A 721 -39.07 -5.84 -8.99
C THR A 721 -39.10 -6.36 -7.54
N VAL A 722 -37.96 -6.29 -6.85
CA VAL A 722 -37.86 -6.68 -5.42
C VAL A 722 -38.77 -5.79 -4.55
N VAL A 723 -38.74 -4.48 -4.78
CA VAL A 723 -39.60 -3.55 -4.05
C VAL A 723 -41.08 -3.84 -4.31
N ALA A 724 -41.47 -4.15 -5.56
CA ALA A 724 -42.82 -4.53 -5.90
C ALA A 724 -43.27 -5.82 -5.18
N GLN A 725 -42.40 -6.83 -5.09
CA GLN A 725 -42.67 -8.04 -4.32
C GLN A 725 -42.84 -7.76 -2.82
N LEU A 726 -42.01 -6.88 -2.25
CA LEU A 726 -42.13 -6.46 -0.86
C LEU A 726 -43.44 -5.70 -0.61
N GLN A 727 -43.85 -4.85 -1.56
CA GLN A 727 -45.15 -4.16 -1.48
C GLN A 727 -46.34 -5.15 -1.42
N GLU A 728 -46.27 -6.20 -2.23
CA GLU A 728 -47.32 -7.23 -2.22
C GLU A 728 -47.38 -8.00 -0.91
N LEU A 729 -46.21 -8.37 -0.35
CA LEU A 729 -46.13 -9.06 0.93
C LEU A 729 -46.55 -8.22 2.12
N VAL A 730 -46.11 -6.97 2.20
CA VAL A 730 -46.33 -6.05 3.33
C VAL A 730 -47.61 -5.24 3.15
N LYS A 731 -48.22 -5.22 1.98
CA LYS A 731 -49.43 -4.44 1.61
C LYS A 731 -49.24 -2.96 1.91
N GLY A 732 -48.23 -2.31 1.33
CA GLY A 732 -47.89 -0.93 1.53
C GLY A 732 -47.37 -0.22 0.30
N ARG A 733 -47.26 1.08 0.30
CA ARG A 733 -46.54 1.86 -0.71
C ARG A 733 -45.03 1.72 -0.49
N PRO A 734 -44.21 1.94 -1.51
CA PRO A 734 -42.74 1.85 -1.36
C PRO A 734 -42.19 2.66 -0.19
N GLU A 735 -42.70 3.88 -0.02
CA GLU A 735 -42.24 4.80 1.00
C GLU A 735 -42.61 4.35 2.42
N GLU A 736 -43.67 3.53 2.57
CA GLU A 736 -44.16 3.02 3.84
C GLU A 736 -43.51 1.70 4.26
N LEU A 737 -42.78 1.02 3.34
CA LEU A 737 -42.20 -0.30 3.59
C LEU A 737 -41.23 -0.32 4.78
N PRO A 738 -40.29 0.64 4.93
CA PRO A 738 -39.37 0.63 6.05
C PRO A 738 -40.06 0.70 7.40
N GLU A 739 -41.05 1.59 7.53
CA GLU A 739 -41.81 1.77 8.78
C GLU A 739 -42.68 0.55 9.08
N LYS A 740 -43.34 -0.01 8.07
CA LYS A 740 -44.17 -1.22 8.24
C LYS A 740 -43.36 -2.43 8.64
N ILE A 741 -42.20 -2.66 7.99
CA ILE A 741 -41.30 -3.76 8.34
C ILE A 741 -40.77 -3.55 9.76
N ALA A 742 -40.33 -2.37 10.13
CA ALA A 742 -39.89 -2.06 11.49
C ALA A 742 -41.00 -2.31 12.54
N SER A 743 -42.24 -1.90 12.23
CA SER A 743 -43.42 -2.18 13.07
C SER A 743 -43.70 -3.69 13.20
N MET A 744 -43.59 -4.45 12.10
CA MET A 744 -43.77 -5.91 12.11
C MET A 744 -42.71 -6.62 12.96
N LEU A 745 -41.45 -6.22 12.82
CA LEU A 745 -40.34 -6.73 13.63
C LEU A 745 -40.52 -6.39 15.13
N GLY A 746 -40.99 -5.19 15.43
CA GLY A 746 -41.34 -4.79 16.78
C GLY A 746 -42.43 -5.68 17.38
N LYS A 747 -43.54 -5.87 16.66
CA LYS A 747 -44.62 -6.75 17.07
C LYS A 747 -44.19 -8.20 17.26
N LEU A 748 -43.31 -8.69 16.37
CA LEU A 748 -42.76 -10.05 16.50
C LEU A 748 -41.96 -10.18 17.81
N LYS A 749 -41.07 -9.23 18.09
CA LYS A 749 -40.27 -9.20 19.31
C LYS A 749 -41.15 -9.12 20.59
N ASP A 750 -42.21 -8.32 20.54
CA ASP A 750 -43.14 -8.20 21.67
C ASP A 750 -43.93 -9.51 21.87
N ALA A 751 -44.40 -10.14 20.78
CA ALA A 751 -45.08 -11.43 20.83
C ALA A 751 -44.14 -12.55 21.36
N GLU A 752 -42.87 -12.57 20.96
CA GLU A 752 -41.88 -13.51 21.50
C GLU A 752 -41.67 -13.35 23.00
N LYS A 753 -41.59 -12.09 23.49
CA LYS A 753 -41.50 -11.81 24.93
C LYS A 753 -42.77 -12.23 25.69
N GLU A 754 -43.93 -12.02 25.09
CA GLU A 754 -45.21 -12.44 25.68
C GLU A 754 -45.33 -13.97 25.77
N ILE A 755 -44.89 -14.66 24.72
CA ILE A 755 -44.81 -16.14 24.73
C ILE A 755 -43.86 -16.63 25.82
N GLU A 756 -42.69 -16.02 25.94
CA GLU A 756 -41.73 -16.38 27.03
C GLU A 756 -42.34 -16.14 28.41
N LYS A 757 -43.05 -15.02 28.60
CA LYS A 757 -43.73 -14.71 29.85
C LYS A 757 -44.82 -15.76 30.16
N PHE A 758 -45.66 -16.10 29.19
CA PHE A 758 -46.68 -17.13 29.36
C PHE A 758 -46.10 -18.51 29.67
N ARG A 759 -44.98 -18.87 29.01
CA ARG A 759 -44.27 -20.14 29.32
C ARG A 759 -43.78 -20.13 30.77
N ALA A 760 -43.15 -19.05 31.21
CA ALA A 760 -42.62 -18.91 32.57
C ALA A 760 -43.75 -18.97 33.61
N GLU A 761 -44.89 -18.30 33.40
CA GLU A 761 -46.05 -18.33 34.27
C GLU A 761 -46.64 -19.75 34.36
N LYS A 762 -46.75 -20.45 33.23
CA LYS A 762 -47.27 -21.84 33.18
C LYS A 762 -46.37 -22.81 33.92
N VAL A 763 -45.06 -22.62 33.83
CA VAL A 763 -44.05 -23.41 34.56
C VAL A 763 -44.23 -23.19 36.09
N LEU A 764 -44.39 -21.95 36.53
CA LEU A 764 -44.56 -21.62 37.96
C LEU A 764 -45.88 -22.11 38.56
N GLN A 765 -46.99 -22.13 37.74
CA GLN A 765 -48.27 -22.69 38.20
C GLN A 765 -48.16 -24.20 38.52
N ALA A 766 -47.31 -24.94 37.82
CA ALA A 766 -47.09 -26.35 38.10
C ALA A 766 -46.40 -26.58 39.47
N ALA A 767 -45.69 -25.62 40.03
CA ALA A 767 -44.94 -25.75 41.25
C ALA A 767 -45.79 -26.11 42.47
N ALA A 768 -46.99 -25.52 42.57
CA ALA A 768 -47.91 -25.80 43.69
C ALA A 768 -48.39 -27.27 43.73
N GLY A 769 -48.77 -27.82 42.56
CA GLY A 769 -49.17 -29.20 42.39
C GLY A 769 -48.01 -30.20 42.65
N LEU A 770 -46.78 -29.84 42.16
CA LEU A 770 -45.61 -30.69 42.39
C LEU A 770 -45.22 -30.74 43.87
N ALA A 771 -45.31 -29.61 44.63
CA ALA A 771 -45.01 -29.58 46.04
C ALA A 771 -46.01 -30.37 46.89
N GLN A 772 -47.31 -30.35 46.53
CA GLN A 772 -48.35 -31.13 47.21
C GLN A 772 -48.22 -32.64 47.03
N ASN A 773 -47.65 -33.07 45.90
CA ASN A 773 -47.41 -34.45 45.55
C ASN A 773 -46.05 -35.01 46.06
N ALA A 774 -45.40 -34.33 47.02
CA ALA A 774 -44.14 -34.76 47.61
C ALA A 774 -44.31 -36.11 48.30
N GLN A 775 -43.56 -37.09 47.93
CA GLN A 775 -43.50 -38.44 48.58
C GLN A 775 -42.71 -38.35 49.87
N ASP A 776 -43.17 -39.06 50.93
CA ASP A 776 -42.42 -39.20 52.17
C ASP A 776 -41.53 -40.39 52.13
N ILE A 777 -40.23 -40.19 52.13
CA ILE A 777 -39.20 -41.28 52.13
C ILE A 777 -38.45 -41.15 53.45
N LYS A 778 -38.81 -42.02 54.42
CA LYS A 778 -38.18 -42.05 55.75
C LYS A 778 -38.07 -40.62 56.41
N GLY A 779 -39.12 -39.82 56.25
CA GLY A 779 -39.16 -38.43 56.73
C GLY A 779 -38.48 -37.37 55.86
N VAL A 780 -38.14 -37.70 54.64
CA VAL A 780 -37.69 -36.73 53.61
C VAL A 780 -38.81 -36.55 52.58
N ALA A 781 -39.16 -35.31 52.32
CA ALA A 781 -40.10 -34.94 51.26
C ALA A 781 -39.33 -34.97 49.90
N LEU A 782 -39.64 -35.99 49.11
CA LEU A 782 -39.04 -36.15 47.78
C LEU A 782 -40.06 -35.73 46.70
N VAL A 783 -39.70 -34.75 45.88
CA VAL A 783 -40.39 -34.43 44.65
C VAL A 783 -39.49 -34.80 43.49
N VAL A 784 -39.82 -35.84 42.77
CA VAL A 784 -39.07 -36.31 41.64
C VAL A 784 -40.04 -36.61 40.48
N GLY A 785 -39.64 -36.21 39.26
CA GLY A 785 -40.45 -36.50 38.06
C GLY A 785 -39.99 -35.73 36.85
N GLN A 786 -40.59 -36.12 35.72
CA GLN A 786 -40.42 -35.37 34.45
C GLN A 786 -41.52 -34.33 34.36
N VAL A 787 -41.11 -33.11 34.05
CA VAL A 787 -42.01 -32.00 33.70
C VAL A 787 -42.16 -31.88 32.19
N ALA A 788 -43.01 -30.96 31.71
CA ALA A 788 -43.25 -30.79 30.28
C ALA A 788 -41.93 -30.59 29.50
N ASP A 789 -41.85 -31.17 28.33
CA ASP A 789 -40.69 -31.04 27.44
C ASP A 789 -40.57 -29.61 26.88
N GLY A 790 -39.34 -29.20 26.54
CA GLY A 790 -39.07 -27.85 26.03
C GLY A 790 -38.79 -26.78 27.07
N ILE A 791 -38.82 -27.10 28.38
CA ILE A 791 -38.44 -26.17 29.45
C ILE A 791 -36.92 -25.99 29.45
N GLY A 792 -36.43 -24.76 29.35
CA GLY A 792 -35.01 -24.43 29.41
C GLY A 792 -34.42 -24.63 30.83
N ALA A 793 -33.10 -24.71 30.91
CA ALA A 793 -32.40 -24.98 32.18
C ALA A 793 -32.69 -23.90 33.25
N ASP A 794 -32.80 -22.65 32.88
CA ASP A 794 -33.08 -21.52 33.81
C ASP A 794 -34.50 -21.60 34.37
N ASP A 795 -35.50 -21.91 33.54
CA ASP A 795 -36.88 -22.02 33.96
C ASP A 795 -37.13 -23.28 34.77
N LEU A 796 -36.45 -24.41 34.41
CA LEU A 796 -36.46 -25.62 35.21
C LEU A 796 -35.86 -25.36 36.59
N ARG A 797 -34.78 -24.54 36.66
CA ARG A 797 -34.15 -24.16 37.92
C ARG A 797 -35.10 -23.30 38.78
N LYS A 798 -35.79 -22.32 38.20
CA LYS A 798 -36.79 -21.51 38.90
C LYS A 798 -37.91 -22.38 39.46
N LEU A 799 -38.40 -23.31 38.64
CA LEU A 799 -39.43 -24.27 39.08
C LEU A 799 -39.01 -25.12 40.27
N VAL A 800 -37.82 -25.74 40.18
CA VAL A 800 -37.25 -26.55 41.25
C VAL A 800 -37.06 -25.75 42.54
N LEU A 801 -36.60 -24.50 42.45
CA LEU A 801 -36.42 -23.63 43.61
C LEU A 801 -37.76 -23.18 44.20
N ASP A 802 -38.78 -22.91 43.40
CA ASP A 802 -40.11 -22.58 43.85
C ASP A 802 -40.81 -23.78 44.53
N VAL A 803 -40.73 -24.97 43.94
CA VAL A 803 -41.22 -26.21 44.56
C VAL A 803 -40.54 -26.45 45.90
N ARG A 804 -39.19 -26.34 45.98
CA ARG A 804 -38.47 -26.48 47.24
C ARG A 804 -38.91 -25.45 48.27
N GLY A 805 -39.13 -24.18 47.89
CA GLY A 805 -39.55 -23.09 48.77
C GLY A 805 -40.94 -23.28 49.35
N ARG A 806 -41.80 -24.12 48.75
CA ARG A 806 -43.17 -24.45 49.22
C ARG A 806 -43.22 -25.62 50.24
N ILE A 807 -42.14 -26.33 50.38
CA ILE A 807 -41.98 -27.38 51.40
C ILE A 807 -41.45 -26.72 52.67
N PRO A 808 -42.08 -27.01 53.86
CA PRO A 808 -41.64 -26.48 55.16
C PRO A 808 -40.12 -26.65 55.38
N GLY A 809 -39.40 -25.56 55.79
CA GLY A 809 -37.94 -25.57 55.90
C GLY A 809 -37.36 -26.53 56.93
N ASP A 810 -38.11 -26.89 57.96
CA ASP A 810 -37.77 -27.87 58.97
C ASP A 810 -37.97 -29.32 58.55
N ARG A 811 -38.68 -29.57 57.45
CA ARG A 811 -38.82 -30.88 56.80
C ARG A 811 -37.73 -31.05 55.75
N PRO A 812 -36.88 -32.08 55.88
CA PRO A 812 -35.89 -32.40 54.86
C PRO A 812 -36.53 -32.56 53.47
N ALA A 813 -36.06 -31.85 52.46
CA ALA A 813 -36.66 -31.83 51.14
C ALA A 813 -35.65 -31.98 50.02
N VAL A 814 -35.98 -32.84 49.06
CA VAL A 814 -35.24 -33.04 47.79
C VAL A 814 -36.24 -32.83 46.65
N VAL A 815 -35.92 -31.93 45.74
CA VAL A 815 -36.67 -31.66 44.51
C VAL A 815 -35.78 -31.97 43.32
N ALA A 816 -36.14 -32.94 42.52
CA ALA A 816 -35.39 -33.38 41.34
C ALA A 816 -36.34 -33.44 40.14
N LEU A 817 -36.24 -32.44 39.27
CA LEU A 817 -37.09 -32.34 38.09
C LEU A 817 -36.26 -32.56 36.83
N PHE A 818 -36.90 -33.21 35.86
CA PHE A 818 -36.30 -33.56 34.57
C PHE A 818 -37.16 -33.00 33.45
N THR A 819 -36.54 -32.64 32.35
CA THR A 819 -37.19 -32.24 31.11
C THR A 819 -36.34 -32.67 29.92
N VAL A 820 -36.94 -32.70 28.74
CA VAL A 820 -36.22 -32.87 27.47
C VAL A 820 -36.37 -31.58 26.68
N ALA A 821 -35.24 -30.94 26.35
CA ALA A 821 -35.20 -29.74 25.55
C ALA A 821 -34.21 -29.90 24.38
N ASN A 822 -34.65 -29.64 23.14
CA ASN A 822 -33.84 -29.84 21.93
C ASN A 822 -33.22 -31.26 21.86
N ASP A 823 -34.03 -32.28 22.09
CA ASP A 823 -33.64 -33.71 22.15
C ASP A 823 -32.54 -34.05 23.18
N ARG A 824 -32.34 -33.18 24.16
CA ARG A 824 -31.38 -33.42 25.25
C ARG A 824 -32.08 -33.40 26.59
N PRO A 825 -31.87 -34.45 27.44
CA PRO A 825 -32.41 -34.47 28.79
C PRO A 825 -31.62 -33.50 29.67
N LEU A 826 -32.38 -32.73 30.44
CA LEU A 826 -31.88 -31.79 31.45
C LEU A 826 -32.46 -32.16 32.79
N THR A 827 -31.70 -31.98 33.85
CA THR A 827 -32.18 -32.14 35.23
C THR A 827 -31.67 -31.02 36.11
N VAL A 828 -32.49 -30.56 36.99
CA VAL A 828 -32.10 -29.66 38.10
C VAL A 828 -32.56 -30.27 39.37
N ILE A 829 -31.69 -30.34 40.36
CA ILE A 829 -31.97 -30.90 41.69
C ILE A 829 -31.64 -29.84 42.74
N ALA A 830 -32.56 -29.64 43.68
CA ALA A 830 -32.34 -28.76 44.82
C ALA A 830 -32.65 -29.48 46.14
N THR A 831 -31.89 -29.17 47.18
CA THR A 831 -32.08 -29.68 48.54
C THR A 831 -32.18 -28.51 49.52
N ASN A 832 -32.99 -28.62 50.58
CA ASN A 832 -33.00 -27.65 51.65
C ASN A 832 -31.94 -28.00 52.74
N GLU A 833 -31.78 -27.15 53.75
CA GLU A 833 -30.76 -27.31 54.77
C GLU A 833 -30.94 -28.62 55.58
N ALA A 834 -32.14 -28.90 56.01
CA ALA A 834 -32.46 -30.10 56.71
C ALA A 834 -32.17 -31.41 55.96
N ALA A 835 -32.30 -31.40 54.62
CA ALA A 835 -31.91 -32.53 53.77
C ALA A 835 -30.38 -32.69 53.66
N ARG A 836 -29.65 -31.55 53.61
CA ARG A 836 -28.16 -31.56 53.54
C ARG A 836 -27.54 -32.07 54.86
N GLU A 837 -28.14 -31.77 56.03
CA GLU A 837 -27.74 -32.30 57.33
C GLU A 837 -27.88 -33.82 57.42
N ARG A 838 -28.80 -34.42 56.63
CA ARG A 838 -28.95 -35.87 56.44
C ARG A 838 -28.07 -36.45 55.33
N GLY A 839 -27.11 -35.69 54.77
CA GLY A 839 -26.16 -36.12 53.77
C GLY A 839 -26.66 -35.99 52.32
N LEU A 840 -27.90 -35.51 52.08
CA LEU A 840 -28.48 -35.36 50.74
C LEU A 840 -28.01 -34.06 50.11
N LYS A 841 -26.99 -34.11 49.27
CA LYS A 841 -26.42 -32.97 48.56
C LYS A 841 -26.88 -32.99 47.09
N ALA A 842 -27.37 -31.83 46.58
CA ALA A 842 -27.85 -31.71 45.20
C ALA A 842 -26.78 -32.09 44.17
N GLY A 843 -25.52 -31.76 44.41
CA GLY A 843 -24.41 -32.10 43.50
C GLY A 843 -24.16 -33.60 43.33
N ASP A 844 -24.39 -34.40 44.38
CA ASP A 844 -24.21 -35.86 44.33
C ASP A 844 -25.38 -36.53 43.62
N LEU A 845 -26.61 -36.08 43.90
CA LEU A 845 -27.81 -36.53 43.24
C LEU A 845 -27.82 -36.23 41.74
N VAL A 846 -27.41 -35.03 41.38
CA VAL A 846 -27.27 -34.61 39.92
C VAL A 846 -26.20 -35.43 39.22
N ARG A 847 -25.07 -35.72 39.85
CA ARG A 847 -24.02 -36.56 39.25
C ARG A 847 -24.53 -37.97 38.93
N THR A 848 -25.29 -38.54 39.78
CA THR A 848 -25.95 -39.85 39.58
C THR A 848 -26.95 -39.77 38.43
N ALA A 849 -27.84 -38.77 38.46
CA ALA A 849 -28.81 -38.57 37.39
C ALA A 849 -28.17 -38.34 36.02
N ALA A 850 -27.18 -37.43 35.96
CA ALA A 850 -26.53 -37.08 34.71
C ALA A 850 -25.71 -38.23 34.10
N LYS A 851 -25.11 -39.08 34.95
CA LYS A 851 -24.41 -40.32 34.49
C LYS A 851 -25.38 -41.28 33.80
N THR A 852 -26.59 -41.45 34.35
CA THR A 852 -27.66 -42.30 33.78
C THR A 852 -28.15 -41.70 32.45
N LEU A 853 -28.22 -40.40 32.36
CA LEU A 853 -28.61 -39.67 31.13
C LEU A 853 -27.52 -39.66 30.02
N GLY A 854 -26.35 -40.22 30.28
CA GLY A 854 -25.24 -40.27 29.35
C GLY A 854 -24.51 -38.92 29.22
N GLY A 855 -24.38 -38.17 30.31
CA GLY A 855 -23.75 -36.89 30.34
C GLY A 855 -23.05 -36.51 31.65
N GLY A 856 -22.99 -35.22 31.97
CA GLY A 856 -22.38 -34.69 33.18
C GLY A 856 -23.24 -33.70 33.91
N GLY A 857 -22.94 -33.50 35.17
CA GLY A 857 -23.65 -32.51 35.98
C GLY A 857 -22.87 -32.14 37.24
N GLY A 858 -23.20 -30.95 37.78
CA GLY A 858 -22.59 -30.47 39.03
C GLY A 858 -23.25 -29.19 39.53
N GLY A 859 -22.78 -28.72 40.64
CA GLY A 859 -23.29 -27.47 41.26
C GLY A 859 -22.97 -27.41 42.74
N LYS A 860 -23.65 -26.51 43.42
CA LYS A 860 -23.51 -26.32 44.87
C LYS A 860 -24.28 -27.44 45.61
N PRO A 861 -24.01 -27.66 46.94
CA PRO A 861 -24.72 -28.66 47.71
C PRO A 861 -26.25 -28.42 47.80
N ASP A 862 -26.70 -27.19 47.66
CA ASP A 862 -28.09 -26.78 47.78
C ASP A 862 -28.86 -26.83 46.43
N VAL A 863 -28.16 -26.59 45.32
CA VAL A 863 -28.73 -26.65 43.96
C VAL A 863 -27.67 -27.04 42.94
N ALA A 864 -28.00 -28.00 42.10
CA ALA A 864 -27.13 -28.48 41.02
C ALA A 864 -27.94 -28.79 39.76
N GLN A 865 -27.27 -28.76 38.63
CA GLN A 865 -27.88 -29.08 37.36
C GLN A 865 -27.01 -30.01 36.51
N GLY A 866 -27.63 -30.77 35.65
CA GLY A 866 -26.95 -31.73 34.80
C GLY A 866 -27.80 -32.06 33.57
N GLY A 867 -27.26 -32.85 32.70
CA GLY A 867 -27.97 -33.32 31.52
C GLY A 867 -27.21 -34.43 30.82
N GLY A 868 -27.71 -34.88 29.70
CA GLY A 868 -27.10 -35.97 28.95
C GLY A 868 -27.46 -35.94 27.47
N GLN A 869 -27.21 -37.04 26.80
CA GLN A 869 -27.53 -37.23 25.38
C GLN A 869 -28.62 -38.25 25.10
N ASN A 870 -29.11 -38.95 26.16
CA ASN A 870 -30.11 -40.01 26.03
C ASN A 870 -31.44 -39.61 26.68
N PRO A 871 -32.40 -39.06 25.95
CA PRO A 871 -33.74 -38.70 26.47
C PRO A 871 -34.54 -39.93 26.99
N ALA A 872 -34.35 -41.10 26.37
CA ALA A 872 -35.05 -42.31 26.79
C ALA A 872 -34.63 -42.82 28.18
N ALA A 873 -33.48 -42.36 28.71
CA ALA A 873 -32.99 -42.73 30.03
C ALA A 873 -33.56 -41.87 31.17
N VAL A 874 -34.44 -40.88 30.90
CA VAL A 874 -35.05 -40.04 31.95
C VAL A 874 -35.77 -40.86 33.02
N PRO A 875 -36.63 -41.84 32.70
CA PRO A 875 -37.26 -42.66 33.74
C PRO A 875 -36.27 -43.41 34.62
N GLU A 876 -35.18 -43.90 34.03
CA GLU A 876 -34.13 -44.60 34.75
C GLU A 876 -33.31 -43.64 35.65
N ALA A 877 -33.07 -42.44 35.20
CA ALA A 877 -32.40 -41.38 35.96
C ALA A 877 -33.26 -40.94 37.16
N ILE A 878 -34.59 -40.85 37.00
CA ILE A 878 -35.54 -40.59 38.09
C ILE A 878 -35.43 -41.68 39.14
N SER A 879 -35.54 -42.97 38.76
CA SER A 879 -35.42 -44.11 39.67
C SER A 879 -34.04 -44.21 40.33
N ALA A 880 -32.97 -43.74 39.66
CA ALA A 880 -31.62 -43.69 40.26
C ALA A 880 -31.52 -42.62 41.36
N VAL A 881 -32.16 -41.46 41.16
CA VAL A 881 -32.23 -40.44 42.22
C VAL A 881 -33.05 -40.92 43.40
N GLU A 882 -34.21 -41.54 43.17
CA GLU A 882 -35.05 -42.13 44.23
C GLU A 882 -34.29 -43.16 45.09
N ARG A 883 -33.61 -44.09 44.43
CA ARG A 883 -32.75 -45.07 45.11
C ARG A 883 -31.66 -44.44 45.96
N LEU A 884 -30.97 -43.47 45.40
CA LEU A 884 -29.89 -42.80 46.12
C LEU A 884 -30.42 -42.03 47.33
N VAL A 885 -31.63 -41.44 47.29
CA VAL A 885 -32.27 -40.80 48.43
C VAL A 885 -32.62 -41.88 49.49
N VAL A 886 -33.24 -43.05 49.12
CA VAL A 886 -33.55 -44.09 49.98
C VAL A 886 -32.36 -44.74 50.72
N GLU A 887 -31.21 -44.85 49.99
CA GLU A 887 -29.94 -45.39 50.49
C GLU A 887 -29.20 -44.42 51.42
N THR A 888 -29.39 -43.16 51.25
CA THR A 888 -28.67 -42.14 52.05
C THR A 888 -29.37 -41.86 53.37
N VAL A 889 -30.66 -42.05 53.43
CA VAL A 889 -31.50 -41.89 54.67
C VAL A 889 -32.06 -43.28 55.19
#